data_d8c804e45b22680a51d9c68f2de9ebeb
#
_entry.id   d8c804e45b22680a51d9c68f2de9ebeb
#
_cell.length_a   1.000
_cell.length_b   1.000
_cell.length_c   1.000
_cell.angle_alpha   90.00
_cell.angle_beta   90.00
_cell.angle_gamma   90.00
#
_symmetry.space_group_name_H-M   'P 1'
#
loop_
_entity.id
_entity.type
_entity.pdbx_description
1 polymer ?
#
loop_
_entity_poly.entity_id
_entity_poly.type
_entity_poly.pdbx_seq_one_letter_code
_entity_poly.pdbx_strand_id
1 'polypeptide(L)'
;MASPSYAQLIAKDSTGIMAISLDEITIQAQSVIEKGDRKVILPTQNQLKMSSSGIDLLGKLQLPRITVDIMSGEITTSGNGEVQLLINGVQVTYTEISSLSPEDILRIEYHDTPGARYGNAATVIDYITKNKKAGGSISGGAIHSLSSNRTSIDDMVSGRYNYGKSEISANIRYIQRKGDWTREYDERFIFPDKELHRLETGEPTLFNKKLLTSSLSYSLQEKGKYLFNAQFRYTLQDNPAGYEDRKSKLYTSDSDIPVSIYDHTKERNHLPSLDLYYQRNLKNDQRLIFNLVGTYIKSSNTRIHQEKQEGIANTELYSDIAGKKYSLIAEAIYEKKLGQGTLTGGLRHLQSYTDNRYEGKDAMDVILKQAESYAYAEYKGKIQNWGYMANLSLNRFYYSQRDNCSERYGLQPSLLVSYNPVDNLHFRYHINLKNNAPSIAYLNDVEQRIDILQTRRGNPNLKSFRSTIQDFNAVFNTGICSIDALVSYAYEKSPIMESVIYEEGMFIHTYENQKSFQHLTAEVTFKIKPWKEHISLSITPGINRYISTGNNYLHTYTLKELRINLDASYKNWLLNFMTITPPNRYVYGEQLLKGDLMHTLMIGYKQPAWSIMAGIHNPFMKTYRSENENWSALNPVKSDIHSTNMSNTIVVKLNFNLNFGRQYKGANKRIQNMDTDSGILQGTKE
;
A
#
# COMPACT_ATOMS: atom_id res chain seq x y z
N MET A 1 -27.95 8.18 -57.82
CA MET A 1 -28.09 6.89 -57.09
C MET A 1 -27.76 7.17 -55.63
N ALA A 2 -28.77 7.15 -54.79
CA ALA A 2 -28.65 7.52 -53.38
C ALA A 2 -28.21 6.32 -52.54
N SER A 3 -27.19 6.49 -51.74
CA SER A 3 -26.78 5.51 -50.73
C SER A 3 -27.69 5.62 -49.49
N PRO A 4 -28.13 4.52 -48.89
CA PRO A 4 -28.97 4.58 -47.72
C PRO A 4 -28.12 4.90 -46.47
N SER A 5 -28.54 5.90 -45.69
CA SER A 5 -28.03 6.21 -44.40
C SER A 5 -28.59 5.21 -43.36
N TYR A 6 -27.75 4.42 -42.73
CA TYR A 6 -28.14 3.62 -41.59
C TYR A 6 -28.19 4.50 -40.32
N ALA A 7 -29.38 4.63 -39.76
CA ALA A 7 -29.58 5.26 -38.46
C ALA A 7 -29.06 4.33 -37.38
N GLN A 8 -28.10 4.79 -36.60
CA GLN A 8 -27.60 4.11 -35.43
C GLN A 8 -28.57 4.26 -34.24
N LEU A 9 -29.06 3.16 -33.72
CA LEU A 9 -29.77 3.14 -32.45
C LEU A 9 -28.77 3.30 -31.27
N ILE A 10 -28.79 4.48 -30.67
CA ILE A 10 -28.00 4.76 -29.43
C ILE A 10 -28.83 4.33 -28.24
N ALA A 11 -28.45 3.25 -27.60
CA ALA A 11 -29.00 2.85 -26.28
C ALA A 11 -28.30 3.65 -25.19
N LYS A 12 -29.02 4.58 -24.56
CA LYS A 12 -28.57 5.37 -23.45
C LYS A 12 -28.72 4.55 -22.16
N ASP A 13 -27.60 4.14 -21.54
CA ASP A 13 -27.61 3.52 -20.22
C ASP A 13 -27.88 4.59 -19.15
N SER A 14 -28.57 4.21 -18.08
CA SER A 14 -28.93 5.07 -16.94
C SER A 14 -27.74 5.65 -16.15
N THR A 15 -26.52 5.28 -16.52
CA THR A 15 -25.25 5.81 -15.93
C THR A 15 -24.60 6.88 -16.78
N GLY A 16 -25.18 7.25 -17.93
CA GLY A 16 -24.62 8.24 -18.85
C GLY A 16 -23.37 7.77 -19.62
N ILE A 17 -23.04 6.49 -19.60
CA ILE A 17 -21.94 5.88 -20.36
C ILE A 17 -22.54 5.30 -21.64
N MET A 18 -22.11 5.80 -22.79
CA MET A 18 -22.42 5.18 -24.09
C MET A 18 -21.70 3.84 -24.19
N ALA A 19 -22.44 2.74 -24.22
CA ALA A 19 -21.92 1.46 -24.69
C ALA A 19 -22.15 1.38 -26.19
N ILE A 20 -21.08 1.48 -26.97
CA ILE A 20 -21.10 1.30 -28.40
C ILE A 20 -20.77 -0.16 -28.68
N SER A 21 -21.75 -0.94 -29.17
CA SER A 21 -21.49 -2.25 -29.75
C SER A 21 -21.30 -2.02 -31.25
N LEU A 22 -20.09 -2.25 -31.76
CA LEU A 22 -19.75 -2.16 -33.17
C LEU A 22 -19.16 -3.49 -33.63
N ASP A 23 -19.85 -4.14 -34.57
CA ASP A 23 -19.22 -5.10 -35.43
C ASP A 23 -18.35 -4.33 -36.45
N GLU A 24 -17.05 -4.58 -36.40
CA GLU A 24 -16.00 -4.23 -37.38
C GLU A 24 -15.90 -2.78 -37.90
N ILE A 25 -15.86 -1.79 -37.02
CA ILE A 25 -15.18 -0.52 -37.33
C ILE A 25 -14.14 -0.27 -36.26
N THR A 26 -12.86 -0.29 -36.62
CA THR A 26 -11.75 0.10 -35.75
C THR A 26 -11.80 1.62 -35.53
N ILE A 27 -12.68 2.08 -34.65
CA ILE A 27 -12.57 3.43 -34.10
C ILE A 27 -11.41 3.38 -33.13
N GLN A 28 -10.38 4.19 -33.35
CA GLN A 28 -9.37 4.50 -32.36
C GLN A 28 -10.04 5.29 -31.21
N ALA A 29 -10.79 4.61 -30.35
CA ALA A 29 -11.28 5.20 -29.13
C ALA A 29 -10.05 5.50 -28.24
N GLN A 30 -10.01 6.68 -27.64
CA GLN A 30 -8.98 7.03 -26.66
C GLN A 30 -8.97 5.94 -25.58
N SER A 31 -7.83 5.27 -25.41
CA SER A 31 -7.68 4.21 -24.40
C SER A 31 -7.73 4.75 -22.97
N VAL A 32 -7.63 6.06 -22.79
CA VAL A 32 -7.71 6.77 -21.50
C VAL A 32 -8.67 7.95 -21.65
N ILE A 33 -9.67 8.00 -20.78
CA ILE A 33 -10.66 9.07 -20.72
C ILE A 33 -10.48 9.78 -19.38
N GLU A 34 -10.06 11.03 -19.40
CA GLU A 34 -9.94 11.86 -18.23
C GLU A 34 -11.34 12.30 -17.74
N LYS A 35 -11.64 11.97 -16.47
CA LYS A 35 -12.80 12.48 -15.73
C LYS A 35 -12.30 13.51 -14.71
N GLY A 36 -13.21 14.32 -14.19
CA GLY A 36 -12.82 15.33 -13.18
C GLY A 36 -12.14 14.74 -11.94
N ASP A 37 -12.54 13.54 -11.52
CA ASP A 37 -12.13 12.87 -10.30
C ASP A 37 -11.31 11.59 -10.53
N ARG A 38 -11.12 11.13 -11.76
CA ARG A 38 -10.41 9.89 -12.09
C ARG A 38 -10.07 9.79 -13.59
N LYS A 39 -9.17 8.87 -13.90
CA LYS A 39 -8.91 8.40 -15.28
C LYS A 39 -9.65 7.09 -15.51
N VAL A 40 -10.42 7.02 -16.56
CA VAL A 40 -11.08 5.78 -17.03
C VAL A 40 -10.23 5.17 -18.12
N ILE A 41 -9.66 4.01 -17.87
CA ILE A 41 -8.73 3.34 -18.78
C ILE A 41 -9.44 2.15 -19.40
N LEU A 42 -9.47 2.12 -20.72
CA LEU A 42 -10.00 1.02 -21.51
C LEU A 42 -8.80 0.21 -22.04
N PRO A 43 -8.50 -0.96 -21.42
CA PRO A 43 -7.40 -1.79 -21.90
C PRO A 43 -7.67 -2.26 -23.33
N THR A 44 -6.65 -2.25 -24.15
CA THR A 44 -6.76 -2.74 -25.52
C THR A 44 -6.88 -4.26 -25.57
N GLN A 45 -7.39 -4.83 -26.66
CA GLN A 45 -7.51 -6.27 -26.80
C GLN A 45 -6.16 -6.97 -26.71
N ASN A 46 -5.09 -6.36 -27.20
CA ASN A 46 -3.74 -6.89 -27.08
C ASN A 46 -3.26 -6.88 -25.62
N GLN A 47 -3.46 -5.78 -24.88
CA GLN A 47 -3.12 -5.72 -23.45
C GLN A 47 -3.87 -6.78 -22.64
N LEU A 48 -5.16 -6.99 -22.90
CA LEU A 48 -5.95 -8.04 -22.24
C LEU A 48 -5.42 -9.44 -22.60
N LYS A 49 -5.19 -9.72 -23.88
CA LYS A 49 -4.67 -11.02 -24.34
C LYS A 49 -3.27 -11.33 -23.81
N MET A 50 -2.42 -10.30 -23.70
CA MET A 50 -1.02 -10.44 -23.28
C MET A 50 -0.82 -10.37 -21.78
N SER A 51 -1.86 -10.10 -21.01
CA SER A 51 -1.81 -10.10 -19.54
C SER A 51 -2.26 -11.43 -18.97
N SER A 52 -1.57 -11.92 -17.94
CA SER A 52 -1.86 -13.18 -17.26
C SER A 52 -2.79 -13.00 -16.05
N SER A 53 -2.89 -11.78 -15.52
CA SER A 53 -3.70 -11.44 -14.33
C SER A 53 -4.06 -9.96 -14.34
N GLY A 54 -4.92 -9.53 -13.41
CA GLY A 54 -5.24 -8.12 -13.21
C GLY A 54 -4.02 -7.28 -12.83
N ILE A 55 -3.09 -7.84 -12.05
CA ILE A 55 -1.84 -7.16 -11.67
C ILE A 55 -0.90 -7.01 -12.86
N ASP A 56 -0.75 -8.06 -13.66
CA ASP A 56 0.07 -8.00 -14.88
C ASP A 56 -0.48 -6.97 -15.88
N LEU A 57 -1.82 -6.90 -16.01
CA LEU A 57 -2.47 -5.85 -16.79
C LEU A 57 -2.14 -4.45 -16.26
N LEU A 58 -2.19 -4.24 -14.95
CA LEU A 58 -1.85 -2.96 -14.34
C LEU A 58 -0.41 -2.53 -14.66
N GLY A 59 0.54 -3.45 -14.57
CA GLY A 59 1.93 -3.19 -14.95
C GLY A 59 2.06 -2.75 -16.41
N LYS A 60 1.35 -3.43 -17.35
CA LYS A 60 1.34 -3.07 -18.79
C LYS A 60 0.66 -1.73 -19.10
N LEU A 61 -0.25 -1.30 -18.25
CA LEU A 61 -0.88 0.01 -18.40
C LEU A 61 0.09 1.15 -18.11
N GLN A 62 1.12 0.90 -17.28
CA GLN A 62 2.15 1.88 -16.91
C GLN A 62 1.51 3.22 -16.46
N LEU A 63 0.66 3.15 -15.42
CA LEU A 63 -0.05 4.31 -14.91
C LEU A 63 0.93 5.29 -14.27
N PRO A 64 0.75 6.60 -14.44
CA PRO A 64 1.52 7.59 -13.72
C PRO A 64 1.45 7.38 -12.21
N ARG A 65 2.54 7.64 -11.49
CA ARG A 65 2.68 7.47 -10.03
C ARG A 65 2.59 6.02 -9.52
N ILE A 66 2.16 5.07 -10.32
CA ILE A 66 2.04 3.67 -9.94
C ILE A 66 3.23 2.89 -10.47
N THR A 67 3.87 2.17 -9.57
CA THR A 67 4.90 1.18 -9.90
C THR A 67 4.38 -0.20 -9.51
N VAL A 68 4.44 -1.13 -10.44
CA VAL A 68 4.12 -2.54 -10.22
C VAL A 68 5.42 -3.30 -10.37
N ASP A 69 5.91 -3.91 -9.31
CA ASP A 69 7.03 -4.84 -9.39
C ASP A 69 6.59 -6.06 -10.22
N ILE A 70 7.24 -6.28 -11.34
CA ILE A 70 6.88 -7.32 -12.29
C ILE A 70 7.05 -8.73 -11.69
N MET A 71 7.98 -8.88 -10.75
CA MET A 71 8.28 -10.17 -10.10
C MET A 71 7.34 -10.45 -8.93
N SER A 72 7.32 -9.57 -7.94
CA SER A 72 6.50 -9.74 -6.74
C SER A 72 5.05 -9.33 -6.97
N GLY A 73 4.80 -8.49 -7.97
CA GLY A 73 3.51 -7.85 -8.23
C GLY A 73 3.14 -6.79 -7.18
N GLU A 74 4.06 -6.39 -6.33
CA GLU A 74 3.86 -5.33 -5.37
C GLU A 74 3.53 -4.02 -6.08
N ILE A 75 2.54 -3.30 -5.55
CA ILE A 75 2.07 -2.04 -6.12
C ILE A 75 2.42 -0.92 -5.15
N THR A 76 3.21 0.03 -5.64
CA THR A 76 3.58 1.22 -4.88
C THR A 76 3.18 2.49 -5.63
N THR A 77 3.08 3.59 -4.92
CA THR A 77 2.81 4.92 -5.52
C THR A 77 3.95 5.88 -5.23
N SER A 78 4.22 6.80 -6.14
CA SER A 78 5.16 7.89 -5.87
C SER A 78 4.59 8.81 -4.79
N GLY A 79 5.39 9.09 -3.77
CA GLY A 79 4.96 9.74 -2.54
C GLY A 79 4.51 8.75 -1.47
N ASN A 80 4.37 9.23 -0.25
CA ASN A 80 3.95 8.40 0.89
C ASN A 80 2.44 8.21 0.86
N GLY A 81 1.97 6.95 0.85
CA GLY A 81 0.56 6.64 0.99
C GLY A 81 0.18 5.25 0.49
N GLU A 82 -0.98 4.80 0.90
CA GLU A 82 -1.51 3.48 0.58
C GLU A 82 -2.19 3.48 -0.79
N VAL A 83 -1.94 2.42 -1.58
CA VAL A 83 -2.69 2.13 -2.80
C VAL A 83 -3.87 1.22 -2.47
N GLN A 84 -5.07 1.73 -2.62
CA GLN A 84 -6.29 0.95 -2.38
C GLN A 84 -6.74 0.26 -3.68
N LEU A 85 -6.87 -1.06 -3.64
CA LEU A 85 -7.30 -1.88 -4.77
C LEU A 85 -8.77 -2.24 -4.65
N LEU A 86 -9.51 -2.13 -5.75
CA LEU A 86 -10.94 -2.42 -5.80
C LEU A 86 -11.28 -3.31 -7.00
N ILE A 87 -12.29 -4.15 -6.84
CA ILE A 87 -13.00 -4.81 -7.95
C ILE A 87 -14.47 -4.41 -7.87
N ASN A 88 -14.98 -3.72 -8.89
CA ASN A 88 -16.35 -3.22 -8.93
C ASN A 88 -16.73 -2.38 -7.70
N GLY A 89 -15.78 -1.55 -7.23
CA GLY A 89 -15.93 -0.73 -6.04
C GLY A 89 -15.78 -1.48 -4.71
N VAL A 90 -15.49 -2.78 -4.71
CA VAL A 90 -15.14 -3.56 -3.51
C VAL A 90 -13.64 -3.48 -3.31
N GLN A 91 -13.19 -3.02 -2.16
CA GLN A 91 -11.77 -3.09 -1.81
C GLN A 91 -11.36 -4.55 -1.66
N VAL A 92 -10.30 -4.91 -2.30
CA VAL A 92 -9.79 -6.28 -2.38
C VAL A 92 -8.32 -6.29 -2.03
N THR A 93 -7.83 -7.46 -1.74
CA THR A 93 -6.39 -7.67 -1.55
C THR A 93 -5.70 -7.88 -2.89
N TYR A 94 -4.38 -7.84 -2.87
CA TYR A 94 -3.53 -8.24 -3.99
C TYR A 94 -3.95 -9.60 -4.58
N THR A 95 -4.30 -10.57 -3.73
CA THR A 95 -4.65 -11.94 -4.14
C THR A 95 -5.85 -11.97 -5.09
N GLU A 96 -6.86 -11.17 -4.82
CA GLU A 96 -8.08 -11.11 -5.63
C GLU A 96 -7.83 -10.44 -6.99
N ILE A 97 -6.99 -9.40 -7.04
CA ILE A 97 -6.58 -8.78 -8.32
C ILE A 97 -5.66 -9.71 -9.12
N SER A 98 -4.75 -10.43 -8.46
CA SER A 98 -3.86 -11.39 -9.10
C SER A 98 -4.61 -12.58 -9.69
N SER A 99 -5.75 -12.95 -9.11
CA SER A 99 -6.62 -14.00 -9.62
C SER A 99 -7.61 -13.53 -10.69
N LEU A 100 -7.73 -12.23 -10.91
CA LEU A 100 -8.68 -11.66 -11.87
C LEU A 100 -8.22 -11.93 -13.30
N SER A 101 -9.09 -12.58 -14.09
CA SER A 101 -8.84 -12.77 -15.51
C SER A 101 -8.82 -11.43 -16.25
N PRO A 102 -7.77 -11.12 -17.00
CA PRO A 102 -7.74 -9.89 -17.81
C PRO A 102 -8.93 -9.79 -18.78
N GLU A 103 -9.40 -10.90 -19.35
CA GLU A 103 -10.52 -10.94 -20.27
C GLU A 103 -11.85 -10.53 -19.61
N ASP A 104 -11.96 -10.70 -18.31
CA ASP A 104 -13.13 -10.28 -17.54
C ASP A 104 -13.11 -8.78 -17.20
N ILE A 105 -11.99 -8.08 -17.40
CA ILE A 105 -11.87 -6.66 -17.13
C ILE A 105 -12.50 -5.84 -18.27
N LEU A 106 -13.44 -4.99 -17.91
CA LEU A 106 -14.07 -4.07 -18.85
C LEU A 106 -13.31 -2.74 -18.96
N ARG A 107 -12.88 -2.21 -17.81
CA ARG A 107 -12.10 -0.98 -17.68
C ARG A 107 -11.46 -0.91 -16.30
N ILE A 108 -10.50 -0.01 -16.15
CA ILE A 108 -9.91 0.35 -14.87
C ILE A 108 -10.22 1.82 -14.60
N GLU A 109 -10.74 2.12 -13.40
CA GLU A 109 -10.95 3.48 -12.91
C GLU A 109 -9.81 3.81 -11.95
N TYR A 110 -8.94 4.74 -12.33
CA TYR A 110 -7.77 5.15 -11.61
C TYR A 110 -7.99 6.52 -10.96
N HIS A 111 -8.07 6.55 -9.63
CA HIS A 111 -8.19 7.76 -8.85
C HIS A 111 -6.81 8.11 -8.28
N ASP A 112 -6.10 8.99 -8.92
CA ASP A 112 -4.82 9.55 -8.46
C ASP A 112 -5.01 10.62 -7.37
N THR A 113 -6.25 11.05 -7.16
CA THR A 113 -6.70 11.99 -6.15
C THR A 113 -8.04 11.51 -5.59
N PRO A 114 -8.04 10.51 -4.67
CA PRO A 114 -9.28 9.91 -4.18
C PRO A 114 -10.14 10.90 -3.40
N GLY A 115 -11.47 10.77 -3.51
CA GLY A 115 -12.44 11.55 -2.73
C GLY A 115 -12.55 11.05 -1.28
N ALA A 116 -13.33 11.79 -0.47
CA ALA A 116 -13.47 11.59 0.98
C ALA A 116 -13.87 10.17 1.39
N ARG A 117 -14.66 9.47 0.58
CA ARG A 117 -15.11 8.08 0.84
C ARG A 117 -13.98 7.06 0.89
N TYR A 118 -12.81 7.38 0.34
CA TYR A 118 -11.65 6.49 0.35
C TYR A 118 -10.69 6.74 1.54
N GLY A 119 -11.11 7.60 2.47
CA GLY A 119 -10.33 7.91 3.67
C GLY A 119 -8.96 8.48 3.35
N ASN A 120 -7.91 7.86 3.88
CA ASN A 120 -6.52 8.32 3.72
C ASN A 120 -5.77 7.71 2.53
N ALA A 121 -6.45 6.94 1.65
CA ALA A 121 -5.80 6.36 0.48
C ALA A 121 -5.12 7.45 -0.38
N ALA A 122 -3.87 7.22 -0.77
CA ALA A 122 -3.16 8.12 -1.68
C ALA A 122 -3.61 7.92 -3.12
N THR A 123 -3.98 6.69 -3.45
CA THR A 123 -4.40 6.31 -4.80
C THR A 123 -5.43 5.17 -4.72
N VAL A 124 -6.40 5.16 -5.64
CA VAL A 124 -7.37 4.06 -5.73
C VAL A 124 -7.43 3.52 -7.16
N ILE A 125 -7.38 2.21 -7.29
CA ILE A 125 -7.45 1.49 -8.57
C ILE A 125 -8.64 0.55 -8.52
N ASP A 126 -9.69 0.85 -9.30
CA ASP A 126 -10.91 0.05 -9.35
C ASP A 126 -11.04 -0.71 -10.68
N TYR A 127 -11.01 -2.03 -10.61
CA TYR A 127 -11.20 -2.93 -11.75
C TYR A 127 -12.68 -3.16 -11.97
N ILE A 128 -13.23 -2.61 -13.03
CA ILE A 128 -14.62 -2.84 -13.39
C ILE A 128 -14.69 -4.06 -14.32
N THR A 129 -15.38 -5.11 -13.85
CA THR A 129 -15.43 -6.39 -14.54
C THR A 129 -16.72 -6.61 -15.33
N LYS A 130 -16.63 -7.51 -16.31
CA LYS A 130 -17.79 -8.12 -16.95
C LYS A 130 -18.39 -9.15 -16.00
N ASN A 131 -19.69 -9.21 -15.89
CA ASN A 131 -20.36 -10.21 -15.05
C ASN A 131 -20.84 -11.41 -15.88
N LYS A 132 -20.73 -12.61 -15.28
CA LYS A 132 -21.21 -13.85 -15.88
C LYS A 132 -22.59 -14.20 -15.37
N LYS A 133 -23.54 -14.50 -16.25
CA LYS A 133 -24.91 -14.88 -15.89
C LYS A 133 -24.98 -16.27 -15.26
N ALA A 134 -24.21 -17.20 -15.79
CA ALA A 134 -23.96 -18.53 -15.22
C ALA A 134 -22.57 -18.98 -15.66
N GLY A 135 -21.82 -19.58 -14.75
CA GLY A 135 -20.47 -20.05 -15.00
C GLY A 135 -19.49 -19.53 -13.97
N GLY A 136 -18.22 -19.61 -14.26
CA GLY A 136 -17.21 -19.22 -13.28
C GLY A 136 -15.81 -19.19 -13.86
N SER A 137 -14.83 -19.17 -12.96
CA SER A 137 -13.42 -19.25 -13.29
C SER A 137 -12.67 -19.99 -12.19
N ILE A 138 -11.60 -20.67 -12.57
CA ILE A 138 -10.58 -21.18 -11.66
C ILE A 138 -9.26 -20.59 -12.17
N SER A 139 -8.51 -19.94 -11.30
CA SER A 139 -7.22 -19.37 -11.62
C SER A 139 -6.19 -19.72 -10.57
N GLY A 140 -4.93 -19.74 -10.95
CA GLY A 140 -3.83 -19.93 -10.03
C GLY A 140 -2.56 -19.30 -10.56
N GLY A 141 -1.62 -19.07 -9.65
CA GLY A 141 -0.31 -18.52 -9.94
C GLY A 141 0.72 -19.07 -8.96
N ALA A 142 1.94 -19.22 -9.44
CA ALA A 142 3.09 -19.59 -8.66
C ALA A 142 4.29 -18.72 -9.06
N ILE A 143 4.97 -18.13 -8.09
CA ILE A 143 6.18 -17.34 -8.30
C ILE A 143 7.26 -17.91 -7.38
N HIS A 144 8.28 -18.51 -7.96
CA HIS A 144 9.35 -19.15 -7.22
C HIS A 144 10.71 -18.60 -7.61
N SER A 145 11.54 -18.30 -6.63
CA SER A 145 12.96 -18.03 -6.86
C SER A 145 13.75 -19.33 -6.96
N LEU A 146 14.63 -19.41 -7.96
CA LEU A 146 15.57 -20.51 -8.14
C LEU A 146 16.93 -20.11 -7.56
N SER A 147 17.06 -20.18 -6.25
CA SER A 147 18.31 -19.87 -5.54
C SER A 147 18.53 -20.90 -4.43
N SER A 148 19.76 -21.33 -4.24
CA SER A 148 20.11 -22.34 -3.21
C SER A 148 19.94 -21.82 -1.78
N ASN A 149 20.17 -20.52 -1.56
CA ASN A 149 20.22 -19.94 -0.21
C ASN A 149 19.02 -19.02 0.09
N ARG A 150 18.17 -18.80 -0.91
CA ARG A 150 16.96 -17.96 -0.78
C ARG A 150 15.74 -18.71 -1.25
N THR A 151 14.71 -18.72 -0.42
CA THR A 151 13.38 -19.20 -0.79
C THR A 151 12.43 -18.01 -0.91
N SER A 152 11.90 -17.79 -2.08
CA SER A 152 10.80 -16.86 -2.31
C SER A 152 9.71 -17.63 -3.04
N ILE A 153 8.62 -17.92 -2.32
CA ILE A 153 7.44 -18.61 -2.81
C ILE A 153 6.26 -17.67 -2.70
N ASP A 154 5.43 -17.62 -3.72
CA ASP A 154 4.16 -16.91 -3.73
C ASP A 154 3.18 -17.70 -4.59
N ASP A 155 2.39 -18.53 -3.94
CA ASP A 155 1.43 -19.43 -4.58
C ASP A 155 0.01 -19.00 -4.27
N MET A 156 -0.85 -19.01 -5.28
CA MET A 156 -2.26 -18.67 -5.10
C MET A 156 -3.18 -19.56 -5.93
N VAL A 157 -4.38 -19.79 -5.40
CA VAL A 157 -5.49 -20.43 -6.11
C VAL A 157 -6.76 -19.66 -5.80
N SER A 158 -7.58 -19.44 -6.80
CA SER A 158 -8.86 -18.76 -6.71
C SER A 158 -9.94 -19.47 -7.52
N GLY A 159 -11.14 -19.53 -6.96
CA GLY A 159 -12.33 -20.02 -7.64
C GLY A 159 -13.48 -19.03 -7.52
N ARG A 160 -14.24 -18.88 -8.60
CA ARG A 160 -15.47 -18.07 -8.64
C ARG A 160 -16.55 -18.81 -9.40
N TYR A 161 -17.76 -18.80 -8.85
CA TYR A 161 -18.91 -19.38 -9.49
C TYR A 161 -20.12 -18.46 -9.37
N ASN A 162 -20.79 -18.22 -10.51
CA ASN A 162 -21.98 -17.36 -10.63
C ASN A 162 -23.17 -18.19 -11.05
N TYR A 163 -24.29 -17.99 -10.39
CA TYR A 163 -25.57 -18.56 -10.80
C TYR A 163 -26.72 -17.60 -10.49
N GLY A 164 -27.41 -17.14 -11.55
CA GLY A 164 -28.50 -16.17 -11.44
C GLY A 164 -28.08 -14.86 -10.77
N LYS A 165 -28.61 -14.59 -9.58
CA LYS A 165 -28.31 -13.39 -8.78
C LYS A 165 -27.17 -13.61 -7.79
N SER A 166 -26.68 -14.83 -7.65
CA SER A 166 -25.70 -15.23 -6.63
C SER A 166 -24.32 -15.44 -7.23
N GLU A 167 -23.29 -15.05 -6.49
CA GLU A 167 -21.89 -15.34 -6.77
C GLU A 167 -21.22 -15.84 -5.49
N ILE A 168 -20.42 -16.90 -5.62
CA ILE A 168 -19.55 -17.40 -4.56
C ILE A 168 -18.13 -17.32 -5.10
N SER A 169 -17.19 -16.82 -4.28
CA SER A 169 -15.75 -16.86 -4.60
C SER A 169 -14.93 -17.27 -3.39
N ALA A 170 -13.85 -17.99 -3.65
CA ALA A 170 -12.87 -18.39 -2.65
C ALA A 170 -11.47 -18.16 -3.17
N ASN A 171 -10.57 -17.65 -2.31
CA ASN A 171 -9.18 -17.38 -2.64
C ASN A 171 -8.29 -17.88 -1.50
N ILE A 172 -7.14 -18.46 -1.88
CA ILE A 172 -6.08 -18.85 -0.94
C ILE A 172 -4.76 -18.39 -1.55
N ARG A 173 -3.89 -17.77 -0.74
CA ARG A 173 -2.53 -17.40 -1.12
C ARG A 173 -1.57 -17.72 0.00
N TYR A 174 -0.44 -18.33 -0.34
CA TYR A 174 0.67 -18.60 0.56
C TYR A 174 1.92 -17.88 0.07
N ILE A 175 2.56 -17.12 0.97
CA ILE A 175 3.82 -16.45 0.71
C ILE A 175 4.84 -16.95 1.71
N GLN A 176 6.04 -17.29 1.23
CA GLN A 176 7.19 -17.49 2.10
C GLN A 176 8.37 -16.69 1.57
N ARG A 177 9.04 -15.98 2.47
CA ARG A 177 10.32 -15.29 2.23
C ARG A 177 11.31 -15.76 3.26
N LYS A 178 12.35 -16.44 2.80
CA LYS A 178 13.43 -16.98 3.62
C LYS A 178 14.77 -16.66 2.99
N GLY A 179 15.71 -16.19 3.76
CA GLY A 179 17.05 -15.82 3.32
C GLY A 179 17.90 -15.39 4.48
N ASP A 180 19.09 -14.91 4.20
CA ASP A 180 20.02 -14.38 5.18
C ASP A 180 20.34 -12.92 4.90
N TRP A 181 20.45 -12.15 5.98
CA TRP A 181 20.91 -10.78 5.99
C TRP A 181 22.09 -10.63 6.91
N THR A 182 23.06 -9.80 6.51
CA THR A 182 24.10 -9.27 7.38
C THR A 182 23.69 -7.86 7.80
N ARG A 183 23.75 -7.57 9.09
CA ARG A 183 23.42 -6.26 9.65
C ARG A 183 24.62 -5.71 10.39
N GLU A 184 25.00 -4.51 10.06
CA GLU A 184 26.12 -3.79 10.66
C GLU A 184 25.64 -2.44 11.17
N TYR A 185 26.19 -1.99 12.30
CA TYR A 185 25.83 -0.74 12.93
C TYR A 185 27.09 0.01 13.35
N ASP A 186 27.14 1.30 13.01
CA ASP A 186 28.09 2.29 13.52
C ASP A 186 27.27 3.28 14.35
N GLU A 187 27.46 3.28 15.66
CA GLU A 187 26.57 3.89 16.64
C GLU A 187 27.37 4.65 17.68
N ARG A 188 26.92 5.85 18.03
CA ARG A 188 27.52 6.65 19.09
C ARG A 188 26.49 6.99 20.14
N PHE A 189 26.92 7.01 21.39
CA PHE A 189 26.12 7.40 22.54
C PHE A 189 26.77 8.61 23.19
N ILE A 190 26.06 9.74 23.17
CA ILE A 190 26.53 11.02 23.69
C ILE A 190 25.98 11.20 25.10
N PHE A 191 26.77 10.79 26.10
CA PHE A 191 26.46 11.02 27.50
C PHE A 191 26.78 12.46 27.89
N PRO A 192 26.31 12.96 29.06
CA PRO A 192 26.66 14.32 29.51
C PRO A 192 28.14 14.56 29.73
N ASP A 193 28.91 13.51 30.03
CA ASP A 193 30.33 13.54 30.47
C ASP A 193 31.27 12.77 29.53
N LYS A 194 30.74 11.94 28.65
CA LYS A 194 31.54 11.10 27.74
C LYS A 194 30.81 10.75 26.46
N GLU A 195 31.57 10.24 25.48
CA GLU A 195 31.04 9.59 24.28
C GLU A 195 31.45 8.13 24.28
N LEU A 196 30.51 7.23 23.93
CA LEU A 196 30.77 5.82 23.71
C LEU A 196 30.51 5.51 22.24
N HIS A 197 31.51 4.98 21.54
CA HIS A 197 31.37 4.49 20.17
C HIS A 197 31.21 2.97 20.17
N ARG A 198 30.23 2.48 19.45
CA ARG A 198 29.91 1.05 19.28
C ARG A 198 29.94 0.73 17.78
N LEU A 199 30.76 -0.23 17.38
CA LEU A 199 30.82 -0.78 16.03
C LEU A 199 30.37 -2.22 16.06
N GLU A 200 29.23 -2.54 15.45
CA GLU A 200 28.67 -3.88 15.37
C GLU A 200 28.93 -4.44 13.97
N THR A 201 29.72 -5.53 13.87
CA THR A 201 30.01 -6.25 12.62
C THR A 201 29.17 -7.52 12.57
N GLY A 202 28.31 -7.61 11.58
CA GLY A 202 27.30 -8.67 11.47
C GLY A 202 27.80 -9.96 10.84
N GLU A 203 27.10 -11.02 11.14
CA GLU A 203 27.18 -12.33 10.46
C GLU A 203 25.89 -12.61 9.71
N PRO A 204 25.94 -13.36 8.56
CA PRO A 204 24.72 -13.76 7.86
C PRO A 204 23.73 -14.45 8.79
N THR A 205 22.56 -13.87 8.98
CA THR A 205 21.53 -14.35 9.91
C THR A 205 20.25 -14.62 9.16
N LEU A 206 19.67 -15.80 9.41
CA LEU A 206 18.46 -16.26 8.74
C LEU A 206 17.23 -15.48 9.19
N PHE A 207 16.45 -14.99 8.22
CA PHE A 207 15.05 -14.61 8.43
C PHE A 207 14.12 -15.60 7.73
N ASN A 208 12.90 -15.74 8.24
CA ASN A 208 11.87 -16.59 7.64
C ASN A 208 10.49 -16.02 7.97
N LYS A 209 9.84 -15.49 6.96
CA LYS A 209 8.48 -14.93 7.06
C LYS A 209 7.51 -15.71 6.20
N LYS A 210 6.36 -16.07 6.78
CA LYS A 210 5.29 -16.81 6.12
C LYS A 210 3.97 -16.05 6.28
N LEU A 211 3.20 -15.99 5.22
CA LEU A 211 1.88 -15.38 5.20
C LEU A 211 0.91 -16.30 4.46
N LEU A 212 -0.16 -16.69 5.13
CA LEU A 212 -1.30 -17.37 4.52
C LEU A 212 -2.50 -16.41 4.58
N THR A 213 -3.08 -16.13 3.42
CA THR A 213 -4.34 -15.39 3.34
C THR A 213 -5.41 -16.24 2.66
N SER A 214 -6.61 -16.22 3.20
CA SER A 214 -7.76 -16.88 2.58
C SER A 214 -8.99 -16.00 2.69
N SER A 215 -9.86 -16.08 1.69
CA SER A 215 -11.16 -15.41 1.73
C SER A 215 -12.26 -16.28 1.11
N LEU A 216 -13.45 -16.14 1.67
CA LEU A 216 -14.69 -16.71 1.14
C LEU A 216 -15.70 -15.59 1.05
N SER A 217 -16.28 -15.37 -0.13
CA SER A 217 -17.23 -14.31 -0.37
C SER A 217 -18.51 -14.86 -1.00
N TYR A 218 -19.65 -14.37 -0.53
CA TYR A 218 -20.95 -14.56 -1.13
C TYR A 218 -21.56 -13.22 -1.49
N SER A 219 -22.00 -13.07 -2.74
CA SER A 219 -22.70 -11.89 -3.23
C SER A 219 -24.07 -12.24 -3.75
N LEU A 220 -25.08 -11.46 -3.40
CA LEU A 220 -26.42 -11.51 -3.94
C LEU A 220 -26.77 -10.15 -4.53
N GLN A 221 -27.11 -10.11 -5.83
CA GLN A 221 -27.30 -8.84 -6.52
C GLN A 221 -28.46 -8.86 -7.52
N GLU A 222 -29.15 -7.71 -7.61
CA GLU A 222 -30.08 -7.42 -8.68
C GLU A 222 -29.76 -6.04 -9.27
N LYS A 223 -29.37 -6.04 -10.54
CA LYS A 223 -28.94 -4.81 -11.22
C LYS A 223 -29.97 -3.70 -11.08
N GLY A 224 -29.51 -2.52 -10.65
CA GLY A 224 -30.35 -1.33 -10.48
C GLY A 224 -31.19 -1.32 -9.19
N LYS A 225 -31.22 -2.40 -8.38
CA LYS A 225 -32.01 -2.48 -7.15
C LYS A 225 -31.16 -2.58 -5.90
N TYR A 226 -30.40 -3.67 -5.75
CA TYR A 226 -29.59 -3.92 -4.56
C TYR A 226 -28.35 -4.76 -4.84
N LEU A 227 -27.40 -4.69 -3.91
CA LEU A 227 -26.25 -5.57 -3.77
C LEU A 227 -26.08 -5.89 -2.28
N PHE A 228 -26.03 -7.18 -1.94
CA PHE A 228 -25.55 -7.69 -0.66
C PHE A 228 -24.25 -8.46 -0.90
N ASN A 229 -23.26 -8.29 -0.01
CA ASN A 229 -22.04 -9.08 -0.02
C ASN A 229 -21.67 -9.41 1.42
N ALA A 230 -21.33 -10.67 1.67
CA ALA A 230 -20.75 -11.15 2.91
C ALA A 230 -19.40 -11.79 2.59
N GLN A 231 -18.34 -11.34 3.25
CA GLN A 231 -17.00 -11.84 3.03
C GLN A 231 -16.32 -12.18 4.35
N PHE A 232 -15.89 -13.42 4.48
CA PHE A 232 -15.02 -13.86 5.55
C PHE A 232 -13.59 -13.87 5.04
N ARG A 233 -12.65 -13.30 5.82
CA ARG A 233 -11.22 -13.32 5.55
C ARG A 233 -10.48 -13.90 6.74
N TYR A 234 -9.40 -14.62 6.46
CA TYR A 234 -8.46 -15.09 7.46
C TYR A 234 -7.05 -14.86 6.99
N THR A 235 -6.26 -14.19 7.83
CA THR A 235 -4.83 -13.99 7.61
C THR A 235 -4.06 -14.64 8.76
N LEU A 236 -3.06 -15.47 8.42
CA LEU A 236 -2.08 -16.02 9.33
C LEU A 236 -0.71 -15.51 8.93
N GLN A 237 -0.09 -14.74 9.78
CA GLN A 237 1.32 -14.37 9.68
C GLN A 237 2.10 -15.22 10.68
N ASP A 238 3.17 -15.87 10.22
CA ASP A 238 4.05 -16.72 11.03
C ASP A 238 5.50 -16.43 10.64
N ASN A 239 6.19 -15.72 11.51
CA ASN A 239 7.58 -15.30 11.33
C ASN A 239 8.44 -15.99 12.39
N PRO A 240 8.89 -17.25 12.16
CA PRO A 240 9.72 -17.99 13.13
C PRO A 240 11.13 -17.42 13.28
N ALA A 241 11.57 -16.55 12.38
CA ALA A 241 12.80 -15.77 12.47
C ALA A 241 12.55 -14.39 11.90
N GLY A 242 12.74 -13.35 12.69
CA GLY A 242 12.44 -11.96 12.36
C GLY A 242 13.35 -11.42 11.27
N TYR A 243 12.90 -10.35 10.63
CA TYR A 243 13.71 -9.65 9.64
C TYR A 243 14.87 -8.90 10.31
N GLU A 244 14.69 -8.49 11.55
CA GLU A 244 15.62 -7.75 12.40
C GLU A 244 16.58 -8.65 13.17
N ASP A 245 16.43 -10.00 13.07
CA ASP A 245 17.30 -10.96 13.72
C ASP A 245 18.76 -10.77 13.28
N ARG A 246 19.69 -10.89 14.25
CA ARG A 246 21.11 -10.71 14.01
C ARG A 246 22.01 -11.54 14.89
N LYS A 247 23.15 -11.88 14.34
CA LYS A 247 24.34 -12.38 15.04
C LYS A 247 25.49 -11.47 14.66
N SER A 248 26.24 -11.00 15.64
CA SER A 248 27.28 -10.00 15.39
C SER A 248 28.32 -9.97 16.48
N LYS A 249 29.43 -9.28 16.18
CA LYS A 249 30.47 -8.87 17.14
C LYS A 249 30.39 -7.38 17.33
N LEU A 250 30.22 -6.96 18.57
CA LEU A 250 30.18 -5.57 18.98
C LEU A 250 31.53 -5.18 19.59
N TYR A 251 32.14 -4.15 19.03
CA TYR A 251 33.35 -3.49 19.51
C TYR A 251 32.96 -2.16 20.12
N THR A 252 33.51 -1.85 21.29
CA THR A 252 33.24 -0.60 22.01
C THR A 252 34.53 0.17 22.25
N SER A 253 34.43 1.50 22.28
CA SER A 253 35.61 2.38 22.49
C SER A 253 36.19 2.29 23.90
N ASP A 254 35.51 1.66 24.85
CA ASP A 254 35.92 1.50 26.25
C ASP A 254 36.38 0.06 26.62
N SER A 255 36.40 -0.87 25.63
CA SER A 255 36.84 -2.25 25.84
C SER A 255 37.47 -2.85 24.58
N ASP A 256 38.61 -3.52 24.76
CA ASP A 256 39.28 -4.26 23.66
C ASP A 256 38.66 -5.65 23.39
N ILE A 257 37.81 -6.16 24.32
CA ILE A 257 37.20 -7.47 24.22
C ILE A 257 35.83 -7.32 23.54
N PRO A 258 35.61 -7.96 22.38
CA PRO A 258 34.34 -7.85 21.67
C PRO A 258 33.20 -8.58 22.39
N VAL A 259 32.00 -8.00 22.33
CA VAL A 259 30.77 -8.60 22.81
C VAL A 259 30.09 -9.37 21.67
N SER A 260 29.71 -10.59 21.91
CA SER A 260 28.91 -11.39 20.97
C SER A 260 27.43 -11.06 21.16
N ILE A 261 26.79 -10.60 20.09
CA ILE A 261 25.35 -10.27 20.07
C ILE A 261 24.58 -11.42 19.42
N TYR A 262 23.46 -11.79 20.02
CA TYR A 262 22.43 -12.62 19.45
C TYR A 262 21.07 -12.00 19.71
N ASP A 263 20.33 -11.67 18.65
CA ASP A 263 18.98 -11.11 18.71
C ASP A 263 18.05 -11.92 17.82
N HIS A 264 16.97 -12.42 18.41
CA HIS A 264 16.04 -13.31 17.74
C HIS A 264 14.61 -13.03 18.13
N THR A 265 13.75 -12.86 17.11
CA THR A 265 12.33 -12.54 17.28
C THR A 265 11.46 -13.57 16.57
N LYS A 266 10.41 -14.02 17.26
CA LYS A 266 9.33 -14.82 16.69
C LYS A 266 8.04 -14.04 16.78
N GLU A 267 7.29 -14.04 15.69
CA GLU A 267 5.99 -13.37 15.64
C GLU A 267 4.94 -14.29 15.02
N ARG A 268 3.75 -14.31 15.62
CA ARG A 268 2.60 -15.04 15.06
C ARG A 268 1.31 -14.27 15.28
N ASN A 269 0.59 -14.01 14.18
CA ASN A 269 -0.65 -13.25 14.19
C ASN A 269 -1.76 -14.01 13.44
N HIS A 270 -2.94 -14.07 14.06
CA HIS A 270 -4.17 -14.62 13.49
C HIS A 270 -5.20 -13.50 13.36
N LEU A 271 -5.71 -13.25 12.16
CA LEU A 271 -6.62 -12.14 11.86
C LEU A 271 -7.88 -12.65 11.11
N PRO A 272 -8.84 -13.30 11.75
CA PRO A 272 -10.16 -13.51 11.18
C PRO A 272 -10.96 -12.22 11.13
N SER A 273 -11.66 -11.97 10.02
CA SER A 273 -12.59 -10.84 9.87
C SER A 273 -13.82 -11.21 9.06
N LEU A 274 -14.95 -10.61 9.40
CA LEU A 274 -16.22 -10.71 8.68
C LEU A 274 -16.65 -9.33 8.23
N ASP A 275 -16.90 -9.19 6.92
CA ASP A 275 -17.32 -7.96 6.26
C ASP A 275 -18.70 -8.16 5.66
N LEU A 276 -19.68 -7.38 6.10
CA LEU A 276 -21.05 -7.36 5.62
C LEU A 276 -21.32 -6.03 4.92
N TYR A 277 -21.75 -6.11 3.68
CA TYR A 277 -22.05 -4.94 2.86
C TYR A 277 -23.46 -5.02 2.28
N TYR A 278 -24.21 -3.93 2.36
CA TYR A 278 -25.51 -3.80 1.73
C TYR A 278 -25.66 -2.45 1.03
N GLN A 279 -26.03 -2.49 -0.25
CA GLN A 279 -26.36 -1.32 -1.05
C GLN A 279 -27.76 -1.42 -1.59
N ARG A 280 -28.52 -0.33 -1.54
CA ARG A 280 -29.85 -0.22 -2.14
C ARG A 280 -29.94 1.04 -3.01
N ASN A 281 -30.36 0.87 -4.26
CA ASN A 281 -30.71 1.98 -5.12
C ASN A 281 -32.19 2.33 -4.88
N LEU A 282 -32.43 3.59 -4.63
CA LEU A 282 -33.76 4.16 -4.39
C LEU A 282 -34.24 4.90 -5.66
N LYS A 283 -35.48 5.37 -5.65
CA LYS A 283 -36.01 6.23 -6.73
C LYS A 283 -35.24 7.56 -6.80
N ASN A 284 -35.34 8.27 -7.94
CA ASN A 284 -34.73 9.58 -8.16
C ASN A 284 -33.20 9.62 -7.98
N ASP A 285 -32.50 8.61 -8.52
CA ASP A 285 -31.02 8.52 -8.51
C ASP A 285 -30.40 8.63 -7.11
N GLN A 286 -31.10 8.08 -6.11
CA GLN A 286 -30.61 8.01 -4.74
C GLN A 286 -30.03 6.62 -4.46
N ARG A 287 -29.07 6.55 -3.52
CA ARG A 287 -28.45 5.31 -3.07
C ARG A 287 -28.14 5.36 -1.59
N LEU A 288 -28.41 4.26 -0.91
CA LEU A 288 -28.00 3.99 0.47
C LEU A 288 -27.00 2.85 0.47
N ILE A 289 -25.95 2.97 1.28
CA ILE A 289 -24.92 1.97 1.45
C ILE A 289 -24.63 1.80 2.92
N PHE A 290 -24.50 0.54 3.37
CA PHE A 290 -24.13 0.16 4.72
C PHE A 290 -23.01 -0.85 4.66
N ASN A 291 -22.02 -0.71 5.55
CA ASN A 291 -20.94 -1.66 5.72
C ASN A 291 -20.70 -1.90 7.21
N LEU A 292 -20.50 -3.15 7.59
CA LEU A 292 -20.17 -3.57 8.95
C LEU A 292 -19.03 -4.58 8.88
N VAL A 293 -17.91 -4.28 9.56
CA VAL A 293 -16.74 -5.15 9.60
C VAL A 293 -16.37 -5.46 11.04
N GLY A 294 -16.39 -6.74 11.40
CA GLY A 294 -15.87 -7.24 12.67
C GLY A 294 -14.53 -7.93 12.46
N THR A 295 -13.50 -7.58 13.25
CA THR A 295 -12.17 -8.18 13.18
C THR A 295 -11.73 -8.61 14.58
N TYR A 296 -11.14 -9.80 14.68
CA TYR A 296 -10.42 -10.28 15.85
C TYR A 296 -8.95 -10.49 15.48
N ILE A 297 -8.03 -9.96 16.27
CA ILE A 297 -6.59 -10.14 16.07
C ILE A 297 -6.02 -10.80 17.33
N LYS A 298 -5.38 -11.96 17.14
CA LYS A 298 -4.58 -12.61 18.19
C LYS A 298 -3.13 -12.57 17.75
N SER A 299 -2.30 -11.89 18.55
CA SER A 299 -0.89 -11.67 18.25
C SER A 299 -0.02 -12.28 19.35
N SER A 300 1.15 -12.79 18.97
CA SER A 300 2.24 -13.12 19.90
C SER A 300 3.57 -12.67 19.31
N ASN A 301 4.42 -12.10 20.13
CA ASN A 301 5.76 -11.68 19.77
C ASN A 301 6.70 -12.06 20.92
N THR A 302 7.70 -12.89 20.62
CA THR A 302 8.72 -13.31 21.59
C THR A 302 10.08 -12.85 21.08
N ARG A 303 10.86 -12.16 21.91
CA ARG A 303 12.21 -11.70 21.59
C ARG A 303 13.20 -12.16 22.64
N ILE A 304 14.37 -12.61 22.17
CA ILE A 304 15.53 -12.95 22.99
C ILE A 304 16.71 -12.13 22.46
N HIS A 305 17.26 -11.26 23.31
CA HIS A 305 18.49 -10.51 23.02
C HIS A 305 19.56 -10.90 24.04
N GLN A 306 20.72 -11.32 23.59
CA GLN A 306 21.84 -11.75 24.42
C GLN A 306 23.10 -10.99 24.05
N GLU A 307 23.80 -10.49 25.08
CA GLU A 307 25.14 -9.93 24.97
C GLU A 307 26.11 -10.78 25.82
N LYS A 308 27.13 -11.34 25.17
CA LYS A 308 28.11 -12.23 25.80
C LYS A 308 29.53 -11.70 25.57
N GLN A 309 30.24 -11.42 26.69
CA GLN A 309 31.62 -10.98 26.68
C GLN A 309 32.44 -11.90 27.56
N GLU A 310 33.64 -12.26 27.12
CA GLU A 310 34.54 -13.11 27.90
C GLU A 310 34.92 -12.44 29.24
N GLY A 311 34.80 -13.16 30.31
CA GLY A 311 35.10 -12.66 31.65
C GLY A 311 34.05 -11.80 32.34
N ILE A 312 32.91 -11.57 31.70
CA ILE A 312 31.80 -10.76 32.20
C ILE A 312 30.51 -11.60 32.23
N ALA A 313 29.62 -11.32 33.19
CA ALA A 313 28.31 -11.97 33.23
C ALA A 313 27.50 -11.69 31.98
N ASN A 314 26.91 -12.73 31.37
CA ASN A 314 26.08 -12.59 30.21
C ASN A 314 24.81 -11.77 30.52
N THR A 315 24.45 -10.86 29.62
CA THR A 315 23.17 -10.16 29.68
C THR A 315 22.18 -10.85 28.74
N GLU A 316 20.98 -11.12 29.25
CA GLU A 316 19.86 -11.63 28.45
C GLU A 316 18.63 -10.77 28.70
N LEU A 317 18.05 -10.26 27.62
CA LEU A 317 16.78 -9.57 27.65
C LEU A 317 15.75 -10.48 26.96
N TYR A 318 14.75 -10.86 27.71
CA TYR A 318 13.62 -11.64 27.25
C TYR A 318 12.36 -10.79 27.28
N SER A 319 11.60 -10.82 26.19
CA SER A 319 10.29 -10.21 26.10
C SER A 319 9.32 -11.18 25.43
N ASP A 320 8.16 -11.39 26.03
CA ASP A 320 7.05 -12.13 25.44
C ASP A 320 5.78 -11.27 25.52
N ILE A 321 5.16 -11.03 24.36
CA ILE A 321 3.99 -10.16 24.23
C ILE A 321 2.87 -10.98 23.63
N ALA A 322 1.75 -11.10 24.35
CA ALA A 322 0.52 -11.70 23.87
C ALA A 322 -0.57 -10.64 23.78
N GLY A 323 -1.13 -10.45 22.60
CA GLY A 323 -2.17 -9.44 22.34
C GLY A 323 -3.47 -10.04 21.82
N LYS A 324 -4.60 -9.46 22.24
CA LYS A 324 -5.92 -9.72 21.69
C LYS A 324 -6.59 -8.39 21.37
N LYS A 325 -6.99 -8.19 20.11
CA LYS A 325 -7.71 -6.99 19.70
C LYS A 325 -9.06 -7.37 19.08
N TYR A 326 -10.08 -6.67 19.49
CA TYR A 326 -11.44 -6.73 18.91
C TYR A 326 -11.72 -5.38 18.26
N SER A 327 -12.18 -5.39 17.02
CA SER A 327 -12.48 -4.18 16.27
C SER A 327 -13.82 -4.32 15.55
N LEU A 328 -14.62 -3.25 15.59
CA LEU A 328 -15.88 -3.13 14.87
C LEU A 328 -15.86 -1.81 14.09
N ILE A 329 -16.07 -1.88 12.78
CA ILE A 329 -16.24 -0.73 11.91
C ILE A 329 -17.66 -0.74 11.36
N ALA A 330 -18.38 0.37 11.51
CA ALA A 330 -19.70 0.59 10.93
C ALA A 330 -19.67 1.84 10.06
N GLU A 331 -20.17 1.74 8.83
CA GLU A 331 -20.20 2.85 7.89
C GLU A 331 -21.54 2.92 7.17
N ALA A 332 -22.06 4.14 6.99
CA ALA A 332 -23.28 4.42 6.23
C ALA A 332 -23.02 5.57 5.27
N ILE A 333 -23.43 5.43 3.99
CA ILE A 333 -23.31 6.47 2.98
C ILE A 333 -24.66 6.68 2.29
N TYR A 334 -24.99 7.94 2.06
CA TYR A 334 -26.09 8.37 1.21
C TYR A 334 -25.54 9.15 0.03
N GLU A 335 -25.94 8.74 -1.18
CA GLU A 335 -25.63 9.45 -2.43
C GLU A 335 -26.91 9.92 -3.11
N LYS A 336 -26.91 11.11 -3.66
CA LYS A 336 -28.02 11.68 -4.45
C LYS A 336 -27.50 12.50 -5.61
N LYS A 337 -28.03 12.26 -6.80
CA LYS A 337 -27.82 13.17 -7.94
C LYS A 337 -28.57 14.48 -7.67
N LEU A 338 -27.85 15.61 -7.72
CA LEU A 338 -28.39 16.95 -7.48
C LEU A 338 -27.96 17.88 -8.64
N GLY A 339 -28.89 18.24 -9.51
CA GLY A 339 -28.58 19.01 -10.71
C GLY A 339 -27.59 18.27 -11.61
N GLN A 340 -26.50 18.94 -12.00
CA GLN A 340 -25.43 18.35 -12.82
C GLN A 340 -24.37 17.61 -11.98
N GLY A 341 -24.53 17.59 -10.66
CA GLY A 341 -23.57 17.00 -9.75
C GLY A 341 -24.15 15.84 -8.92
N THR A 342 -23.31 15.33 -8.02
CA THR A 342 -23.66 14.29 -7.04
C THR A 342 -23.28 14.78 -5.66
N LEU A 343 -24.23 14.75 -4.73
CA LEU A 343 -24.03 14.97 -3.31
C LEU A 343 -23.85 13.59 -2.63
N THR A 344 -22.81 13.47 -1.84
CA THR A 344 -22.51 12.27 -1.03
C THR A 344 -22.35 12.70 0.42
N GLY A 345 -23.02 12.04 1.35
CA GLY A 345 -22.82 12.19 2.79
C GLY A 345 -22.49 10.84 3.40
N GLY A 346 -21.56 10.79 4.33
CA GLY A 346 -21.14 9.54 4.96
C GLY A 346 -20.84 9.70 6.45
N LEU A 347 -21.07 8.62 7.19
CA LEU A 347 -20.74 8.45 8.60
C LEU A 347 -20.00 7.14 8.75
N ARG A 348 -18.84 7.14 9.41
CA ARG A 348 -18.05 5.96 9.75
C ARG A 348 -17.68 6.01 11.22
N HIS A 349 -17.80 4.87 11.90
CA HIS A 349 -17.36 4.70 13.27
C HIS A 349 -16.53 3.44 13.40
N LEU A 350 -15.36 3.55 13.98
CA LEU A 350 -14.50 2.45 14.40
C LEU A 350 -14.45 2.43 15.91
N GLN A 351 -14.64 1.26 16.50
CA GLN A 351 -14.42 1.00 17.92
C GLN A 351 -13.47 -0.18 18.05
N SER A 352 -12.40 -0.04 18.81
CA SER A 352 -11.51 -1.16 19.13
C SER A 352 -11.18 -1.25 20.62
N TYR A 353 -10.97 -2.49 21.04
CA TYR A 353 -10.53 -2.88 22.37
C TYR A 353 -9.33 -3.82 22.21
N THR A 354 -8.21 -3.48 22.84
CA THR A 354 -6.97 -4.25 22.78
C THR A 354 -6.57 -4.62 24.21
N ASP A 355 -6.23 -5.89 24.42
CA ASP A 355 -5.73 -6.45 25.67
C ASP A 355 -4.37 -7.08 25.37
N ASN A 356 -3.29 -6.40 25.81
CA ASN A 356 -1.90 -6.81 25.62
C ASN A 356 -1.28 -7.19 26.97
N ARG A 357 -0.71 -8.38 27.00
CA ARG A 357 0.09 -8.86 28.12
C ARG A 357 1.55 -8.87 27.72
N TYR A 358 2.35 -8.14 28.46
CA TYR A 358 3.80 -8.08 28.34
C TYR A 358 4.41 -8.94 29.45
N GLU A 359 5.25 -9.90 29.08
CA GLU A 359 6.04 -10.72 29.99
C GLU A 359 7.53 -10.46 29.77
N GLY A 360 8.32 -10.41 30.83
CA GLY A 360 9.74 -10.10 30.82
C GLY A 360 10.14 -9.48 32.14
N LYS A 361 11.15 -8.60 32.15
CA LYS A 361 11.63 -7.94 33.36
C LYS A 361 10.55 -7.07 34.03
N ASP A 362 9.69 -6.44 33.20
CA ASP A 362 8.62 -5.52 33.60
C ASP A 362 7.26 -6.06 33.12
N ALA A 363 6.82 -7.18 33.71
CA ALA A 363 5.56 -7.82 33.38
C ALA A 363 4.35 -6.89 33.63
N MET A 364 3.47 -6.73 32.62
CA MET A 364 2.35 -5.80 32.74
C MET A 364 1.22 -6.15 31.76
N ASP A 365 -0.01 -5.98 32.23
CA ASP A 365 -1.21 -6.04 31.38
C ASP A 365 -1.64 -4.63 30.99
N VAL A 366 -1.91 -4.42 29.70
CA VAL A 366 -2.26 -3.12 29.14
C VAL A 366 -3.54 -3.23 28.31
N ILE A 367 -4.56 -2.52 28.75
CA ILE A 367 -5.83 -2.38 28.05
C ILE A 367 -5.84 -1.05 27.29
N LEU A 368 -6.07 -1.12 25.98
CA LEU A 368 -6.20 0.03 25.10
C LEU A 368 -7.62 0.08 24.52
N LYS A 369 -8.25 1.25 24.60
CA LYS A 369 -9.54 1.51 23.96
C LYS A 369 -9.39 2.63 22.96
N GLN A 370 -9.87 2.44 21.75
CA GLN A 370 -9.86 3.44 20.69
C GLN A 370 -11.23 3.55 20.07
N ALA A 371 -11.66 4.77 19.80
CA ALA A 371 -12.81 5.04 18.95
C ALA A 371 -12.48 6.15 17.95
N GLU A 372 -12.85 5.94 16.70
CA GLU A 372 -12.74 6.94 15.65
C GLU A 372 -14.10 7.13 14.97
N SER A 373 -14.59 8.36 14.93
CA SER A 373 -15.80 8.72 14.21
C SER A 373 -15.47 9.72 13.11
N TYR A 374 -15.95 9.48 11.91
CA TYR A 374 -15.72 10.29 10.74
C TYR A 374 -17.02 10.58 10.02
N ALA A 375 -17.32 11.89 9.85
CA ALA A 375 -18.48 12.37 9.12
C ALA A 375 -18.05 13.25 7.97
N TYR A 376 -18.64 13.11 6.80
CA TYR A 376 -18.29 13.93 5.66
C TYR A 376 -19.49 14.25 4.76
N ALA A 377 -19.35 15.38 4.04
CA ALA A 377 -20.20 15.76 2.93
C ALA A 377 -19.34 16.16 1.75
N GLU A 378 -19.62 15.62 0.58
CA GLU A 378 -18.89 15.85 -0.68
C GLU A 378 -19.88 16.22 -1.76
N TYR A 379 -19.61 17.27 -2.50
CA TYR A 379 -20.34 17.61 -3.72
C TYR A 379 -19.37 17.64 -4.91
N LYS A 380 -19.66 16.86 -5.96
CA LYS A 380 -18.88 16.85 -7.19
C LYS A 380 -19.76 17.09 -8.39
N GLY A 381 -19.23 17.83 -9.37
CA GLY A 381 -19.96 18.18 -10.58
C GLY A 381 -19.04 18.57 -11.71
N LYS A 382 -19.67 18.87 -12.87
CA LYS A 382 -19.01 19.36 -14.07
C LYS A 382 -19.82 20.51 -14.67
N ILE A 383 -19.14 21.58 -15.08
CA ILE A 383 -19.70 22.71 -15.83
C ILE A 383 -18.83 22.91 -17.04
N GLN A 384 -19.36 22.64 -18.25
CA GLN A 384 -18.60 22.68 -19.50
C GLN A 384 -17.30 21.88 -19.42
N ASN A 385 -16.15 22.54 -19.55
CA ASN A 385 -14.81 21.95 -19.51
C ASN A 385 -14.22 21.90 -18.10
N TRP A 386 -14.92 22.42 -17.08
CA TRP A 386 -14.49 22.42 -15.69
C TRP A 386 -15.15 21.31 -14.90
N GLY A 387 -14.34 20.52 -14.20
CA GLY A 387 -14.79 19.58 -13.16
C GLY A 387 -14.42 20.12 -11.79
N TYR A 388 -15.25 19.84 -10.79
CA TYR A 388 -14.97 20.23 -9.42
C TYR A 388 -15.48 19.21 -8.43
N MET A 389 -14.78 19.10 -7.29
CA MET A 389 -15.19 18.33 -6.12
C MET A 389 -14.81 19.13 -4.87
N ALA A 390 -15.78 19.40 -4.03
CA ALA A 390 -15.58 20.02 -2.73
C ALA A 390 -16.04 19.08 -1.63
N ASN A 391 -15.20 18.88 -0.62
CA ASN A 391 -15.47 18.01 0.51
C ASN A 391 -15.22 18.77 1.81
N LEU A 392 -16.07 18.50 2.81
CA LEU A 392 -15.87 18.91 4.18
C LEU A 392 -16.09 17.69 5.08
N SER A 393 -15.09 17.34 5.87
CA SER A 393 -15.19 16.25 6.82
C SER A 393 -14.76 16.62 8.22
N LEU A 394 -15.36 15.93 9.19
CA LEU A 394 -15.10 16.07 10.62
C LEU A 394 -14.69 14.71 11.15
N ASN A 395 -13.58 14.64 11.85
CA ASN A 395 -13.18 13.44 12.58
C ASN A 395 -13.14 13.68 14.09
N ARG A 396 -13.48 12.65 14.84
CA ARG A 396 -13.30 12.52 16.28
C ARG A 396 -12.43 11.31 16.54
N PHE A 397 -11.39 11.49 17.30
CA PHE A 397 -10.49 10.42 17.75
C PHE A 397 -10.52 10.37 19.28
N TYR A 398 -10.78 9.17 19.82
CA TYR A 398 -10.77 8.87 21.24
C TYR A 398 -9.77 7.74 21.50
N TYR A 399 -8.97 7.89 22.56
CA TYR A 399 -8.01 6.92 23.01
C TYR A 399 -8.01 6.87 24.55
N SER A 400 -7.88 5.67 25.13
CA SER A 400 -7.73 5.49 26.57
C SER A 400 -6.81 4.32 26.86
N GLN A 401 -5.86 4.56 27.76
CA GLN A 401 -4.94 3.57 28.32
C GLN A 401 -4.75 3.90 29.79
N ARG A 402 -5.12 2.96 30.71
CA ARG A 402 -5.10 3.20 32.15
C ARG A 402 -5.82 4.53 32.51
N ASP A 403 -5.11 5.45 33.19
CA ASP A 403 -5.61 6.78 33.57
C ASP A 403 -5.48 7.82 32.45
N ASN A 404 -4.76 7.50 31.37
CA ASN A 404 -4.58 8.37 30.23
C ASN A 404 -5.79 8.29 29.30
N CYS A 405 -6.47 9.40 29.10
CA CYS A 405 -7.58 9.54 28.18
C CYS A 405 -7.38 10.76 27.31
N SER A 406 -7.61 10.61 26.01
CA SER A 406 -7.47 11.69 25.03
C SER A 406 -8.63 11.68 24.04
N GLU A 407 -9.25 12.85 23.86
CA GLU A 407 -10.30 13.04 22.88
C GLU A 407 -9.96 14.25 22.00
N ARG A 408 -10.08 14.10 20.69
CA ARG A 408 -9.63 15.10 19.72
C ARG A 408 -10.58 15.19 18.54
N TYR A 409 -10.73 16.40 18.02
CA TYR A 409 -11.59 16.71 16.87
C TYR A 409 -10.75 17.39 15.78
N GLY A 410 -11.05 17.09 14.52
CA GLY A 410 -10.39 17.69 13.37
C GLY A 410 -11.36 17.99 12.24
N LEU A 411 -11.19 19.14 11.61
CA LEU A 411 -11.88 19.53 10.39
C LEU A 411 -10.93 19.35 9.21
N GLN A 412 -11.42 18.71 8.14
CA GLN A 412 -10.62 18.31 6.98
C GLN A 412 -11.34 18.72 5.68
N PRO A 413 -11.18 19.96 5.23
CA PRO A 413 -11.67 20.38 3.92
C PRO A 413 -10.77 19.91 2.79
N SER A 414 -11.35 19.62 1.63
CA SER A 414 -10.60 19.42 0.39
C SER A 414 -11.34 20.02 -0.81
N LEU A 415 -10.56 20.44 -1.81
CA LEU A 415 -11.05 20.99 -3.06
C LEU A 415 -10.22 20.44 -4.22
N LEU A 416 -10.91 19.90 -5.22
CA LEU A 416 -10.31 19.50 -6.49
C LEU A 416 -10.99 20.29 -7.61
N VAL A 417 -10.17 20.86 -8.49
CA VAL A 417 -10.62 21.54 -9.70
C VAL A 417 -9.88 20.94 -10.89
N SER A 418 -10.58 20.61 -11.95
CA SER A 418 -10.01 20.13 -13.20
C SER A 418 -10.50 20.96 -14.38
N TYR A 419 -9.64 21.10 -15.39
CA TYR A 419 -9.93 21.85 -16.61
C TYR A 419 -9.43 21.11 -17.84
N ASN A 420 -10.33 20.88 -18.80
CA ASN A 420 -10.07 20.20 -20.06
C ASN A 420 -10.26 21.20 -21.22
N PRO A 421 -9.24 22.01 -21.57
CA PRO A 421 -9.38 22.97 -22.68
C PRO A 421 -9.69 22.31 -24.01
N VAL A 422 -9.07 21.16 -24.27
CA VAL A 422 -9.26 20.30 -25.42
C VAL A 422 -9.19 18.82 -25.01
N ASP A 423 -9.63 17.90 -25.86
CA ASP A 423 -9.76 16.48 -25.52
C ASP A 423 -8.44 15.78 -25.13
N ASN A 424 -7.32 16.30 -25.63
CA ASN A 424 -6.00 15.72 -25.38
C ASN A 424 -5.17 16.44 -24.31
N LEU A 425 -5.68 17.52 -23.71
CA LEU A 425 -5.00 18.30 -22.69
C LEU A 425 -5.87 18.45 -21.44
N HIS A 426 -5.31 18.07 -20.30
CA HIS A 426 -6.02 18.03 -19.05
C HIS A 426 -5.18 18.60 -17.92
N PHE A 427 -5.77 19.50 -17.12
CA PHE A 427 -5.18 20.08 -15.92
C PHE A 427 -6.01 19.71 -14.71
N ARG A 428 -5.34 19.47 -13.57
CA ARG A 428 -5.98 19.21 -12.28
C ARG A 428 -5.18 19.89 -11.18
N TYR A 429 -5.90 20.55 -10.28
CA TYR A 429 -5.36 21.04 -9.03
C TYR A 429 -6.18 20.50 -7.86
N HIS A 430 -5.49 19.99 -6.85
CA HIS A 430 -6.10 19.46 -5.64
C HIS A 430 -5.42 20.04 -4.41
N ILE A 431 -6.21 20.45 -3.43
CA ILE A 431 -5.76 20.81 -2.09
C ILE A 431 -6.54 20.01 -1.06
N ASN A 432 -5.83 19.40 -0.13
CA ASN A 432 -6.41 18.58 0.92
C ASN A 432 -5.76 18.89 2.26
N LEU A 433 -6.59 19.24 3.25
CA LEU A 433 -6.16 19.42 4.64
C LEU A 433 -6.58 18.19 5.44
N LYS A 434 -5.61 17.52 6.07
CA LYS A 434 -5.83 16.34 6.90
C LYS A 434 -5.47 16.63 8.35
N ASN A 435 -6.20 15.99 9.26
CA ASN A 435 -5.86 15.95 10.69
C ASN A 435 -5.49 14.51 11.04
N ASN A 436 -4.22 14.28 11.34
CA ASN A 436 -3.66 12.96 11.58
C ASN A 436 -3.57 12.71 13.09
N ALA A 437 -4.19 11.65 13.57
CA ALA A 437 -4.08 11.21 14.95
C ALA A 437 -2.80 10.38 15.14
N PRO A 438 -2.20 10.36 16.36
CA PRO A 438 -1.12 9.44 16.69
C PRO A 438 -1.57 7.98 16.53
N SER A 439 -0.65 7.10 16.12
CA SER A 439 -0.91 5.65 16.18
C SER A 439 -0.99 5.18 17.63
N ILE A 440 -1.72 4.07 17.87
CA ILE A 440 -1.85 3.49 19.22
C ILE A 440 -0.47 3.07 19.76
N ALA A 441 0.38 2.51 18.91
CA ALA A 441 1.73 2.10 19.29
C ALA A 441 2.56 3.28 19.82
N TYR A 442 2.44 4.48 19.19
CA TYR A 442 3.18 5.66 19.63
C TYR A 442 2.64 6.26 20.95
N LEU A 443 1.39 6.00 21.27
CA LEU A 443 0.77 6.45 22.53
C LEU A 443 1.01 5.48 23.69
N ASN A 444 1.43 4.24 23.40
CA ASN A 444 1.64 3.20 24.40
C ASN A 444 2.88 3.50 25.26
N ASP A 445 2.69 3.75 26.56
CA ASP A 445 3.74 4.12 27.51
C ASP A 445 4.56 2.94 28.07
N VAL A 446 4.37 1.74 27.52
CA VAL A 446 5.14 0.56 27.92
C VAL A 446 6.59 0.69 27.45
N GLU A 447 7.53 0.41 28.35
CA GLU A 447 8.95 0.38 28.01
C GLU A 447 9.35 -1.00 27.48
N GLN A 448 10.04 -1.00 26.33
CA GLN A 448 10.61 -2.18 25.73
C GLN A 448 12.12 -2.01 25.57
N ARG A 449 12.89 -2.82 26.29
CA ARG A 449 14.35 -2.80 26.19
C ARG A 449 14.81 -3.20 24.80
N ILE A 450 15.65 -2.37 24.18
CA ILE A 450 16.32 -2.66 22.91
C ILE A 450 17.62 -3.42 23.20
N ASP A 451 18.47 -2.86 24.06
CA ASP A 451 19.71 -3.46 24.57
C ASP A 451 20.04 -2.92 25.98
N ILE A 452 21.28 -3.04 26.42
CA ILE A 452 21.69 -2.60 27.78
C ILE A 452 21.67 -1.08 27.95
N LEU A 453 21.77 -0.29 26.87
CA LEU A 453 21.82 1.17 26.87
C LEU A 453 20.54 1.83 26.36
N GLN A 454 19.69 1.07 25.65
CA GLN A 454 18.57 1.62 24.90
C GLN A 454 17.24 1.00 25.29
N THR A 455 16.22 1.85 25.32
CA THR A 455 14.81 1.47 25.57
C THR A 455 13.92 2.16 24.55
N ARG A 456 12.84 1.53 24.12
CA ARG A 456 11.76 2.15 23.33
C ARG A 456 10.54 2.37 24.22
N ARG A 457 9.97 3.57 24.18
CA ARG A 457 8.78 3.95 24.94
C ARG A 457 7.92 4.89 24.11
N GLY A 458 6.63 4.63 23.99
CA GLY A 458 5.70 5.57 23.36
C GLY A 458 5.47 6.81 24.24
N ASN A 459 4.73 7.78 23.72
CA ASN A 459 4.45 9.04 24.40
C ASN A 459 2.92 9.32 24.41
N PRO A 460 2.23 9.12 25.52
CA PRO A 460 0.79 9.35 25.62
C PRO A 460 0.39 10.82 25.46
N ASN A 461 1.33 11.77 25.54
CA ASN A 461 1.11 13.21 25.40
C ASN A 461 1.12 13.71 23.96
N LEU A 462 1.33 12.83 22.98
CA LEU A 462 1.35 13.20 21.56
C LEU A 462 0.04 13.87 21.16
N LYS A 463 0.14 14.89 20.34
CA LYS A 463 -0.99 15.63 19.79
C LYS A 463 -1.20 15.27 18.33
N SER A 464 -2.45 15.30 17.86
CA SER A 464 -2.74 15.22 16.43
C SER A 464 -2.03 16.35 15.68
N PHE A 465 -1.61 16.07 14.46
CA PHE A 465 -0.95 17.06 13.60
C PHE A 465 -1.73 17.29 12.30
N ARG A 466 -1.45 18.41 11.64
CA ARG A 466 -2.12 18.79 10.40
C ARG A 466 -1.18 18.65 9.22
N SER A 467 -1.67 18.01 8.14
CA SER A 467 -1.02 17.97 6.84
C SER A 467 -1.83 18.76 5.83
N THR A 468 -1.15 19.57 5.02
CA THR A 468 -1.71 20.21 3.82
C THR A 468 -0.99 19.64 2.61
N ILE A 469 -1.74 19.05 1.69
CA ILE A 469 -1.21 18.46 0.45
C ILE A 469 -1.80 19.25 -0.70
N GLN A 470 -0.94 19.68 -1.63
CA GLN A 470 -1.31 20.39 -2.85
C GLN A 470 -0.69 19.66 -4.03
N ASP A 471 -1.52 19.23 -4.97
CA ASP A 471 -1.11 18.53 -6.18
C ASP A 471 -1.53 19.33 -7.41
N PHE A 472 -0.61 19.57 -8.32
CA PHE A 472 -0.89 20.06 -9.66
C PHE A 472 -0.47 19.00 -10.67
N ASN A 473 -1.38 18.61 -11.54
CA ASN A 473 -1.14 17.61 -12.58
C ASN A 473 -1.54 18.16 -13.95
N ALA A 474 -0.68 17.97 -14.95
CA ALA A 474 -0.91 18.32 -16.34
C ALA A 474 -0.67 17.10 -17.22
N VAL A 475 -1.68 16.70 -18.00
CA VAL A 475 -1.64 15.52 -18.87
C VAL A 475 -1.87 15.93 -20.32
N PHE A 476 -0.96 15.51 -21.21
CA PHE A 476 -1.13 15.59 -22.64
C PHE A 476 -1.08 14.18 -23.24
N ASN A 477 -2.10 13.79 -24.03
CA ASN A 477 -2.22 12.43 -24.56
C ASN A 477 -2.68 12.43 -26.02
N THR A 478 -1.85 11.87 -26.91
CA THR A 478 -2.16 11.70 -28.34
C THR A 478 -2.47 10.24 -28.72
N GLY A 479 -2.49 9.32 -27.73
CA GLY A 479 -2.65 7.87 -27.98
C GLY A 479 -1.34 7.16 -28.29
N ILE A 480 -0.44 7.72 -29.07
CA ILE A 480 0.91 7.19 -29.36
C ILE A 480 1.91 7.70 -28.31
N CYS A 481 1.78 8.96 -27.93
CA CYS A 481 2.62 9.62 -26.95
C CYS A 481 1.75 10.21 -25.83
N SER A 482 2.15 10.05 -24.59
CA SER A 482 1.57 10.79 -23.47
C SER A 482 2.65 11.39 -22.58
N ILE A 483 2.37 12.57 -22.05
CA ILE A 483 3.17 13.28 -21.08
C ILE A 483 2.29 13.54 -19.87
N ASP A 484 2.72 13.13 -18.69
CA ASP A 484 2.03 13.37 -17.42
C ASP A 484 3.01 14.06 -16.47
N ALA A 485 2.78 15.32 -16.16
CA ALA A 485 3.62 16.13 -15.27
C ALA A 485 2.90 16.34 -13.94
N LEU A 486 3.57 16.05 -12.83
CA LEU A 486 3.08 16.21 -11.48
C LEU A 486 4.02 17.10 -10.67
N VAL A 487 3.44 18.07 -9.96
CA VAL A 487 4.09 18.78 -8.85
C VAL A 487 3.23 18.60 -7.61
N SER A 488 3.80 18.03 -6.56
CA SER A 488 3.14 17.78 -5.28
C SER A 488 3.91 18.45 -4.15
N TYR A 489 3.21 19.18 -3.30
CA TYR A 489 3.79 19.79 -2.10
C TYR A 489 2.98 19.41 -0.87
N ALA A 490 3.64 18.75 0.07
CA ALA A 490 3.10 18.40 1.37
C ALA A 490 3.77 19.23 2.47
N TYR A 491 2.96 19.82 3.33
CA TYR A 491 3.39 20.53 4.54
C TYR A 491 2.70 19.94 5.75
N GLU A 492 3.48 19.48 6.72
CA GLU A 492 2.99 18.97 8.00
C GLU A 492 3.36 19.94 9.12
N LYS A 493 2.38 20.35 9.89
CA LYS A 493 2.55 21.20 11.07
C LYS A 493 2.50 20.32 12.31
N SER A 494 3.54 20.38 13.11
CA SER A 494 3.71 19.61 14.35
C SER A 494 3.65 18.09 14.13
N PRO A 495 4.35 17.54 13.10
CA PRO A 495 4.35 16.12 12.80
C PRO A 495 4.90 15.32 13.99
N ILE A 496 4.48 14.07 14.09
CA ILE A 496 4.99 13.12 15.07
C ILE A 496 6.19 12.43 14.46
N MET A 497 7.36 12.59 15.08
CA MET A 497 8.63 12.01 14.63
C MET A 497 9.34 11.32 15.78
N GLU A 498 10.16 10.32 15.46
CA GLU A 498 11.01 9.67 16.42
C GLU A 498 12.00 10.68 17.02
N SER A 499 12.30 10.53 18.30
CA SER A 499 13.23 11.37 19.05
C SER A 499 13.95 10.48 20.06
N VAL A 500 15.22 10.80 20.33
CA VAL A 500 15.99 10.12 21.39
C VAL A 500 16.18 11.10 22.53
N ILE A 501 15.84 10.65 23.74
CA ILE A 501 16.08 11.39 24.98
C ILE A 501 16.98 10.57 25.91
N TYR A 502 17.68 11.24 26.82
CA TYR A 502 18.52 10.58 27.80
C TYR A 502 17.95 10.80 29.21
N GLU A 503 17.52 9.71 29.85
CA GLU A 503 16.93 9.71 31.19
C GLU A 503 17.49 8.52 32.02
N GLU A 504 17.84 8.75 33.26
CA GLU A 504 18.26 7.72 34.22
C GLU A 504 19.36 6.74 33.72
N GLY A 505 20.27 7.26 32.88
CA GLY A 505 21.37 6.45 32.32
C GLY A 505 21.02 5.68 31.04
N MET A 506 19.80 5.84 30.51
CA MET A 506 19.30 5.16 29.34
C MET A 506 19.00 6.13 28.19
N PHE A 507 19.27 5.68 26.98
CA PHE A 507 18.81 6.34 25.75
C PHE A 507 17.42 5.81 25.40
N ILE A 508 16.42 6.68 25.45
CA ILE A 508 15.03 6.31 25.23
C ILE A 508 14.60 6.76 23.85
N HIS A 509 14.34 5.82 22.97
CA HIS A 509 13.69 6.05 21.69
C HIS A 509 12.20 6.27 21.90
N THR A 510 11.71 7.45 21.59
CA THR A 510 10.33 7.86 21.80
C THR A 510 9.82 8.67 20.61
N TYR A 511 8.61 9.22 20.71
CA TYR A 511 8.00 10.03 19.67
C TYR A 511 7.63 11.39 20.24
N GLU A 512 7.83 12.43 19.43
CA GLU A 512 7.49 13.80 19.80
C GLU A 512 6.81 14.55 18.64
N ASN A 513 5.99 15.55 18.97
CA ASN A 513 5.53 16.52 18.00
C ASN A 513 6.66 17.51 17.68
N GLN A 514 7.24 17.42 16.50
CA GLN A 514 8.32 18.29 16.00
C GLN A 514 7.73 19.54 15.34
N LYS A 515 8.55 20.49 14.84
CA LYS A 515 8.06 21.77 14.29
C LYS A 515 7.32 21.60 12.96
N SER A 516 7.99 21.04 11.94
CA SER A 516 7.39 20.87 10.63
C SER A 516 8.12 19.86 9.77
N PHE A 517 7.39 19.31 8.80
CA PHE A 517 7.95 18.54 7.71
C PHE A 517 7.41 19.06 6.38
N GLN A 518 8.29 19.13 5.38
CA GLN A 518 7.95 19.54 4.03
C GLN A 518 8.50 18.53 3.02
N HIS A 519 7.67 18.21 2.05
CA HIS A 519 8.05 17.32 0.95
C HIS A 519 7.55 17.91 -0.36
N LEU A 520 8.48 18.24 -1.26
CA LEU A 520 8.21 18.67 -2.63
C LEU A 520 8.62 17.53 -3.58
N THR A 521 7.68 17.10 -4.40
CA THR A 521 7.90 16.15 -5.50
C THR A 521 7.61 16.84 -6.82
N ALA A 522 8.52 16.69 -7.80
CA ALA A 522 8.26 17.03 -9.18
C ALA A 522 8.68 15.87 -10.07
N GLU A 523 7.76 15.34 -10.88
CA GLU A 523 8.03 14.25 -11.80
C GLU A 523 7.32 14.45 -13.14
N VAL A 524 7.93 13.93 -14.21
CA VAL A 524 7.33 13.93 -15.54
C VAL A 524 7.44 12.52 -16.11
N THR A 525 6.32 11.94 -16.44
CA THR A 525 6.25 10.64 -17.11
C THR A 525 6.08 10.85 -18.63
N PHE A 526 7.08 10.42 -19.38
CA PHE A 526 7.03 10.31 -20.82
C PHE A 526 6.70 8.88 -21.20
N LYS A 527 5.60 8.65 -21.91
CA LYS A 527 5.20 7.33 -22.37
C LYS A 527 5.04 7.35 -23.89
N ILE A 528 5.69 6.42 -24.58
CA ILE A 528 5.59 6.26 -26.02
C ILE A 528 5.21 4.81 -26.39
N LYS A 529 4.46 4.68 -27.48
CA LYS A 529 4.06 3.40 -28.07
C LYS A 529 4.53 3.33 -29.52
N PRO A 530 5.85 3.13 -29.76
CA PRO A 530 6.44 3.26 -31.09
C PRO A 530 5.92 2.21 -32.08
N TRP A 531 5.48 1.08 -31.59
CA TRP A 531 4.84 0.05 -32.39
C TRP A 531 3.46 -0.29 -31.83
N LYS A 532 2.58 0.72 -31.85
CA LYS A 532 1.19 0.63 -31.37
C LYS A 532 1.10 -0.08 -30.00
N GLU A 533 0.46 -1.26 -29.99
CA GLU A 533 0.22 -2.05 -28.78
C GLU A 533 1.32 -3.06 -28.47
N HIS A 534 2.31 -3.23 -29.37
CA HIS A 534 3.36 -4.24 -29.20
C HIS A 534 4.51 -3.77 -28.32
N ILE A 535 4.80 -2.47 -28.30
CA ILE A 535 5.87 -1.89 -27.50
C ILE A 535 5.34 -0.67 -26.76
N SER A 536 5.55 -0.62 -25.46
CA SER A 536 5.29 0.54 -24.60
C SER A 536 6.53 0.84 -23.77
N LEU A 537 7.05 2.04 -23.89
CA LEU A 537 8.17 2.54 -23.11
C LEU A 537 7.70 3.72 -22.27
N SER A 538 7.96 3.67 -20.97
CA SER A 538 7.70 4.77 -20.04
C SER A 538 9.00 5.16 -19.33
N ILE A 539 9.30 6.45 -19.32
CA ILE A 539 10.48 7.05 -18.65
C ILE A 539 9.95 8.14 -17.73
N THR A 540 10.27 8.05 -16.45
CA THR A 540 9.81 8.99 -15.43
C THR A 540 11.00 9.51 -14.63
N PRO A 541 11.64 10.62 -15.04
CA PRO A 541 12.52 11.39 -14.17
C PRO A 541 11.71 12.11 -13.10
N GLY A 542 12.26 12.17 -11.90
CA GLY A 542 11.66 12.84 -10.76
C GLY A 542 12.71 13.44 -9.81
N ILE A 543 12.26 14.40 -9.02
CA ILE A 543 13.03 15.00 -7.94
C ILE A 543 12.15 15.11 -6.71
N ASN A 544 12.68 14.71 -5.56
CA ASN A 544 12.07 14.87 -4.26
C ASN A 544 12.95 15.72 -3.36
N ARG A 545 12.36 16.73 -2.72
CA ARG A 545 13.03 17.57 -1.73
C ARG A 545 12.32 17.43 -0.40
N TYR A 546 13.06 16.96 0.60
CA TYR A 546 12.60 16.80 1.98
C TYR A 546 13.23 17.87 2.87
N ILE A 547 12.43 18.48 3.75
CA ILE A 547 12.88 19.43 4.77
C ILE A 547 12.22 19.03 6.08
N SER A 548 13.02 18.52 7.02
CA SER A 548 12.56 18.07 8.33
C SER A 548 13.08 19.05 9.40
N THR A 549 12.17 19.79 10.02
CA THR A 549 12.49 20.76 11.06
C THR A 549 12.01 20.24 12.41
N GLY A 550 12.93 19.83 13.24
CA GLY A 550 12.68 19.45 14.61
C GLY A 550 12.71 20.62 15.58
N ASN A 551 12.58 20.32 16.88
CA ASN A 551 12.72 21.30 17.93
C ASN A 551 14.16 21.86 17.99
N ASN A 552 15.16 21.01 17.73
CA ASN A 552 16.59 21.33 17.82
C ASN A 552 17.41 20.98 16.58
N TYR A 553 16.76 20.61 15.45
CA TYR A 553 17.48 20.25 14.22
C TYR A 553 16.78 20.78 12.96
N LEU A 554 17.52 20.80 11.86
CA LEU A 554 17.05 21.03 10.51
C LEU A 554 17.78 20.08 9.55
N HIS A 555 17.08 19.10 9.02
CA HIS A 555 17.61 18.17 8.04
C HIS A 555 16.98 18.40 6.67
N THR A 556 17.78 18.36 5.64
CA THR A 556 17.32 18.50 4.27
C THR A 556 17.94 17.43 3.39
N TYR A 557 17.13 16.85 2.51
CA TYR A 557 17.57 15.84 1.58
C TYR A 557 16.93 16.05 0.21
N THR A 558 17.74 15.85 -0.85
CA THR A 558 17.23 15.92 -2.23
C THR A 558 17.55 14.61 -2.93
N LEU A 559 16.52 13.93 -3.38
CA LEU A 559 16.60 12.69 -4.13
C LEU A 559 16.27 12.97 -5.60
N LYS A 560 17.11 12.45 -6.51
CA LYS A 560 16.81 12.35 -7.94
C LYS A 560 16.38 10.93 -8.24
N GLU A 561 15.23 10.78 -8.88
CA GLU A 561 14.65 9.48 -9.23
C GLU A 561 14.61 9.31 -10.74
N LEU A 562 14.73 8.07 -11.18
CA LEU A 562 14.50 7.67 -12.55
C LEU A 562 13.85 6.30 -12.57
N ARG A 563 12.66 6.21 -13.17
CA ARG A 563 11.96 4.95 -13.42
C ARG A 563 11.86 4.73 -14.92
N ILE A 564 12.18 3.53 -15.37
CA ILE A 564 12.05 3.12 -16.77
C ILE A 564 11.31 1.80 -16.79
N ASN A 565 10.22 1.75 -17.56
CA ASN A 565 9.46 0.53 -17.78
C ASN A 565 9.34 0.30 -19.29
N LEU A 566 9.78 -0.87 -19.74
CA LEU A 566 9.59 -1.36 -21.10
C LEU A 566 8.71 -2.60 -21.06
N ASP A 567 7.64 -2.57 -21.79
CA ASP A 567 6.77 -3.71 -22.04
C ASP A 567 6.72 -3.98 -23.53
N ALA A 568 7.08 -5.19 -23.94
CA ALA A 568 7.01 -5.58 -25.34
C ALA A 568 6.32 -6.96 -25.48
N SER A 569 5.53 -7.09 -26.53
CA SER A 569 4.83 -8.31 -26.85
C SER A 569 4.81 -8.55 -28.37
N TYR A 570 5.14 -9.77 -28.78
CA TYR A 570 5.05 -10.19 -30.17
C TYR A 570 4.52 -11.62 -30.28
N LYS A 571 3.40 -11.81 -30.96
CA LYS A 571 2.65 -13.08 -30.98
C LYS A 571 2.36 -13.53 -29.54
N ASN A 572 2.98 -14.62 -29.08
CA ASN A 572 2.80 -15.17 -27.73
C ASN A 572 3.96 -14.85 -26.78
N TRP A 573 4.99 -14.17 -27.26
CA TRP A 573 6.16 -13.81 -26.47
C TRP A 573 5.98 -12.48 -25.76
N LEU A 574 6.48 -12.39 -24.54
CA LEU A 574 6.45 -11.23 -23.67
C LEU A 574 7.89 -10.89 -23.25
N LEU A 575 8.19 -9.61 -23.19
CA LEU A 575 9.42 -9.07 -22.63
C LEU A 575 9.04 -7.90 -21.72
N ASN A 576 9.47 -7.94 -20.47
CA ASN A 576 9.34 -6.83 -19.53
C ASN A 576 10.70 -6.46 -18.98
N PHE A 577 10.98 -5.17 -18.94
CA PHE A 577 12.16 -4.63 -18.28
C PHE A 577 11.72 -3.45 -17.41
N MET A 578 12.22 -3.43 -16.17
CA MET A 578 11.98 -2.35 -15.25
C MET A 578 13.29 -1.99 -14.53
N THR A 579 13.53 -0.71 -14.40
CA THR A 579 14.55 -0.17 -13.50
C THR A 579 13.96 1.00 -12.74
N ILE A 580 14.19 1.02 -11.44
CA ILE A 580 13.76 2.09 -10.55
C ILE A 580 14.91 2.46 -9.62
N THR A 581 15.02 3.74 -9.33
CA THR A 581 15.76 4.18 -8.14
C THR A 581 14.95 3.73 -6.93
N PRO A 582 15.59 3.33 -5.83
CA PRO A 582 14.87 2.80 -4.69
C PRO A 582 13.74 3.73 -4.25
N PRO A 583 12.49 3.25 -4.22
CA PRO A 583 11.36 4.08 -3.82
C PRO A 583 11.39 4.46 -2.34
N ASN A 584 12.26 3.81 -1.56
CA ASN A 584 12.38 3.94 -0.11
C ASN A 584 13.47 4.95 0.33
N ARG A 585 13.98 5.79 -0.57
CA ARG A 585 14.90 6.86 -0.16
C ARG A 585 14.11 8.07 0.29
N TYR A 586 14.13 8.37 1.58
CA TYR A 586 13.47 9.56 2.12
C TYR A 586 14.11 9.99 3.44
N VAL A 587 13.79 11.21 3.86
CA VAL A 587 14.07 11.72 5.19
C VAL A 587 12.75 12.00 5.90
N TYR A 588 12.64 11.58 7.14
CA TYR A 588 11.56 11.96 8.03
C TYR A 588 12.07 12.07 9.46
N GLY A 589 11.93 13.24 10.07
CA GLY A 589 12.60 13.51 11.34
C GLY A 589 14.11 13.51 11.19
N GLU A 590 14.77 12.73 12.02
CA GLU A 590 16.21 12.47 12.01
C GLU A 590 16.58 11.19 11.25
N GLN A 591 15.59 10.48 10.67
CA GLN A 591 15.81 9.24 9.94
C GLN A 591 16.04 9.49 8.45
N LEU A 592 17.11 8.89 7.90
CA LEU A 592 17.38 8.82 6.47
C LEU A 592 17.43 7.36 6.03
N LEU A 593 16.57 6.98 5.12
CA LEU A 593 16.56 5.67 4.47
C LEU A 593 17.18 5.76 3.07
N LYS A 594 18.14 4.87 2.77
CA LYS A 594 18.80 4.75 1.46
C LYS A 594 18.74 3.31 0.98
N GLY A 595 17.72 2.95 0.22
CA GLY A 595 17.66 1.67 -0.48
C GLY A 595 18.54 1.64 -1.74
N ASP A 596 18.71 0.48 -2.33
CA ASP A 596 19.51 0.27 -3.54
C ASP A 596 18.65 0.31 -4.82
N LEU A 597 19.31 0.38 -5.99
CA LEU A 597 18.68 0.29 -7.30
C LEU A 597 18.02 -1.08 -7.50
N MET A 598 16.90 -1.10 -8.21
CA MET A 598 16.22 -2.34 -8.59
C MET A 598 16.14 -2.45 -10.12
N HIS A 599 16.62 -3.57 -10.65
CA HIS A 599 16.52 -3.91 -12.06
C HIS A 599 15.85 -5.27 -12.20
N THR A 600 14.87 -5.36 -13.08
CA THR A 600 14.17 -6.63 -13.35
C THR A 600 14.01 -6.82 -14.84
N LEU A 601 14.39 -7.97 -15.32
CA LEU A 601 14.19 -8.40 -16.71
C LEU A 601 13.44 -9.73 -16.72
N MET A 602 12.32 -9.79 -17.44
CA MET A 602 11.54 -11.02 -17.59
C MET A 602 11.21 -11.30 -19.05
N ILE A 603 11.30 -12.56 -19.43
CA ILE A 603 10.85 -13.08 -20.73
C ILE A 603 9.79 -14.13 -20.47
N GLY A 604 8.74 -14.14 -21.25
CA GLY A 604 7.64 -15.08 -21.06
C GLY A 604 6.99 -15.54 -22.34
N TYR A 605 6.25 -16.62 -22.19
CA TYR A 605 5.39 -17.17 -23.24
C TYR A 605 3.97 -17.35 -22.70
N LYS A 606 2.98 -16.85 -23.44
CA LYS A 606 1.58 -16.85 -23.02
C LYS A 606 0.70 -17.57 -24.04
N GLN A 607 -0.17 -18.43 -23.50
CA GLN A 607 -1.33 -19.03 -24.17
C GLN A 607 -2.62 -18.51 -23.56
N PRO A 608 -3.79 -18.72 -24.17
CA PRO A 608 -5.06 -18.21 -23.62
C PRO A 608 -5.35 -18.63 -22.18
N ALA A 609 -5.03 -19.87 -21.82
CA ALA A 609 -5.33 -20.43 -20.50
C ALA A 609 -4.16 -20.42 -19.51
N TRP A 610 -2.93 -20.18 -19.96
CA TRP A 610 -1.73 -20.23 -19.11
C TRP A 610 -0.60 -19.35 -19.63
N SER A 611 0.32 -19.01 -18.74
CA SER A 611 1.57 -18.33 -19.09
C SER A 611 2.72 -18.83 -18.21
N ILE A 612 3.91 -18.83 -18.80
CA ILE A 612 5.18 -19.04 -18.09
C ILE A 612 6.10 -17.86 -18.36
N MET A 613 6.73 -17.33 -17.33
CA MET A 613 7.75 -16.30 -17.44
C MET A 613 8.96 -16.70 -16.62
N ALA A 614 10.13 -16.41 -17.14
CA ALA A 614 11.39 -16.52 -16.41
C ALA A 614 12.06 -15.14 -16.41
N GLY A 615 12.67 -14.78 -15.30
CA GLY A 615 13.33 -13.49 -15.17
C GLY A 615 14.47 -13.51 -14.19
N ILE A 616 15.17 -12.39 -14.17
CA ILE A 616 16.30 -12.18 -13.27
C ILE A 616 16.14 -10.83 -12.55
N HIS A 617 16.34 -10.87 -11.24
CA HIS A 617 16.33 -9.70 -10.39
C HIS A 617 17.75 -9.23 -10.15
N ASN A 618 17.99 -7.91 -10.30
CA ASN A 618 19.28 -7.27 -10.15
C ASN A 618 20.43 -7.98 -10.90
N PRO A 619 20.34 -8.21 -12.23
CA PRO A 619 21.31 -9.00 -12.99
C PRO A 619 22.72 -8.42 -12.98
N PHE A 620 22.87 -7.12 -12.64
CA PHE A 620 24.17 -6.42 -12.67
C PHE A 620 24.76 -6.15 -11.28
N MET A 621 24.08 -6.66 -10.22
CA MET A 621 24.48 -6.42 -8.84
C MET A 621 24.87 -7.73 -8.17
N LYS A 622 25.97 -7.75 -7.45
CA LYS A 622 26.40 -8.92 -6.66
C LYS A 622 25.72 -8.97 -5.29
N THR A 623 25.54 -7.80 -4.68
CA THR A 623 25.03 -7.65 -3.31
C THR A 623 23.90 -6.65 -3.31
N TYR A 624 22.79 -6.98 -2.72
CA TYR A 624 21.75 -6.01 -2.36
C TYR A 624 22.13 -5.33 -1.06
N ARG A 625 22.01 -4.00 -0.99
CA ARG A 625 22.37 -3.19 0.18
C ARG A 625 21.27 -2.16 0.48
N SER A 626 21.00 -1.96 1.76
CA SER A 626 20.15 -0.87 2.26
C SER A 626 20.87 -0.19 3.42
N GLU A 627 21.03 1.11 3.32
CA GLU A 627 21.68 1.93 4.36
C GLU A 627 20.63 2.81 5.03
N ASN A 628 20.62 2.85 6.37
CA ASN A 628 19.79 3.78 7.13
C ASN A 628 20.70 4.62 8.02
N GLU A 629 20.34 5.88 8.21
CA GLU A 629 21.02 6.76 9.13
C GLU A 629 20.00 7.39 10.09
N ASN A 630 20.33 7.40 11.37
CA ASN A 630 19.65 8.23 12.36
C ASN A 630 20.62 9.38 12.72
N TRP A 631 20.19 10.62 12.52
CA TRP A 631 20.98 11.81 12.75
C TRP A 631 20.72 12.44 14.12
N SER A 632 20.19 11.67 15.08
CA SER A 632 19.99 12.14 16.45
C SER A 632 21.28 12.70 17.05
N ALA A 633 21.15 13.82 17.75
CA ALA A 633 22.30 14.43 18.44
C ALA A 633 22.79 13.59 19.61
N LEU A 634 21.93 12.76 20.22
CA LEU A 634 22.26 11.91 21.37
C LEU A 634 22.71 10.50 21.02
N ASN A 635 22.13 9.95 19.92
CA ASN A 635 22.44 8.59 19.49
C ASN A 635 22.45 8.54 17.95
N PRO A 636 23.46 9.13 17.28
CA PRO A 636 23.59 8.98 15.82
C PRO A 636 23.97 7.54 15.46
N VAL A 637 23.29 6.98 14.47
CA VAL A 637 23.46 5.59 14.02
C VAL A 637 23.57 5.55 12.51
N LYS A 638 24.49 4.73 11.99
CA LYS A 638 24.49 4.26 10.62
C LYS A 638 24.28 2.77 10.63
N SER A 639 23.28 2.26 9.92
CA SER A 639 23.06 0.85 9.72
C SER A 639 23.25 0.47 8.27
N ASP A 640 23.92 -0.66 8.05
CA ASP A 640 24.12 -1.30 6.76
C ASP A 640 23.51 -2.70 6.80
N ILE A 641 22.54 -2.93 5.94
CA ILE A 641 21.87 -4.21 5.80
C ILE A 641 22.14 -4.72 4.41
N HIS A 642 22.83 -5.85 4.29
CA HIS A 642 23.19 -6.36 2.98
C HIS A 642 23.02 -7.89 2.89
N SER A 643 22.86 -8.39 1.65
CA SER A 643 22.80 -9.82 1.34
C SER A 643 23.33 -10.07 -0.06
N THR A 644 24.31 -10.97 -0.16
CA THR A 644 24.85 -11.43 -1.44
C THR A 644 23.90 -12.37 -2.18
N ASN A 645 22.96 -12.98 -1.48
CA ASN A 645 22.04 -13.98 -2.00
C ASN A 645 20.73 -13.41 -2.56
N MET A 646 20.52 -12.11 -2.45
CA MET A 646 19.29 -11.43 -2.91
C MET A 646 19.43 -10.80 -4.29
N SER A 647 20.62 -10.68 -4.82
CA SER A 647 20.92 -10.22 -6.18
C SER A 647 21.14 -11.40 -7.14
N ASN A 648 21.05 -11.14 -8.45
CA ASN A 648 21.16 -12.15 -9.51
C ASN A 648 20.22 -13.36 -9.33
N THR A 649 19.06 -13.13 -8.73
CA THR A 649 18.11 -14.21 -8.45
C THR A 649 17.25 -14.48 -9.68
N ILE A 650 17.26 -15.73 -10.15
CA ILE A 650 16.34 -16.20 -11.20
C ILE A 650 14.99 -16.49 -10.57
N VAL A 651 13.93 -16.00 -11.21
CA VAL A 651 12.54 -16.21 -10.78
C VAL A 651 11.75 -16.80 -11.92
N VAL A 652 10.93 -17.80 -11.61
CA VAL A 652 9.96 -18.40 -12.53
C VAL A 652 8.57 -18.06 -12.03
N LYS A 653 7.73 -17.58 -12.94
CA LYS A 653 6.32 -17.23 -12.71
C LYS A 653 5.43 -18.06 -13.63
N LEU A 654 4.50 -18.78 -13.04
CA LEU A 654 3.48 -19.57 -13.71
C LEU A 654 2.11 -18.98 -13.40
N ASN A 655 1.24 -18.89 -14.39
CA ASN A 655 -0.17 -18.54 -14.17
C ASN A 655 -1.05 -19.41 -15.05
N PHE A 656 -2.24 -19.74 -14.54
CA PHE A 656 -3.30 -20.33 -15.32
C PHE A 656 -4.65 -19.67 -15.01
N ASN A 657 -5.54 -19.66 -16.00
CA ASN A 657 -6.88 -19.10 -15.87
C ASN A 657 -7.85 -19.86 -16.79
N LEU A 658 -8.80 -20.53 -16.17
CA LEU A 658 -9.82 -21.31 -16.85
C LEU A 658 -11.19 -20.66 -16.63
N ASN A 659 -11.78 -20.18 -17.71
CA ASN A 659 -13.08 -19.49 -17.67
C ASN A 659 -14.16 -20.36 -18.34
N PHE A 660 -15.37 -20.37 -17.77
CA PHE A 660 -16.51 -21.09 -18.32
C PHE A 660 -17.82 -20.32 -18.11
N GLY A 661 -18.81 -20.53 -18.99
CA GLY A 661 -20.16 -19.97 -18.90
C GLY A 661 -20.37 -18.66 -19.70
N ARG A 662 -21.58 -18.06 -19.56
CA ARG A 662 -22.05 -16.88 -20.30
C ARG A 662 -21.96 -15.60 -19.46
N GLN A 663 -21.58 -14.48 -20.12
CA GLN A 663 -21.42 -13.16 -19.48
C GLN A 663 -22.73 -12.40 -19.31
N TYR A 664 -22.85 -11.58 -18.24
CA TYR A 664 -23.89 -10.59 -18.07
C TYR A 664 -23.44 -9.44 -17.12
N LYS A 665 -24.23 -8.33 -17.06
CA LYS A 665 -23.88 -7.13 -16.27
C LYS A 665 -24.47 -7.21 -14.85
N GLY A 666 -23.64 -7.03 -13.81
CA GLY A 666 -24.04 -6.99 -12.39
C GLY A 666 -23.88 -5.62 -11.73
N ALA A 667 -24.12 -5.55 -10.43
CA ALA A 667 -23.93 -4.37 -9.60
C ALA A 667 -22.55 -4.36 -8.90
N ASN A 668 -22.06 -3.18 -8.55
CA ASN A 668 -20.74 -3.00 -7.93
C ASN A 668 -20.87 -2.56 -6.47
N LYS A 669 -20.06 -3.11 -5.59
CA LYS A 669 -19.90 -2.68 -4.18
C LYS A 669 -19.09 -1.37 -4.15
N ARG A 670 -19.33 -0.48 -3.18
CA ARG A 670 -18.72 0.86 -3.15
C ARG A 670 -17.94 1.22 -1.90
N ILE A 671 -17.94 0.35 -0.90
CA ILE A 671 -17.21 0.56 0.37
C ILE A 671 -16.60 -0.73 0.86
N GLN A 672 -15.45 -0.63 1.50
CA GLN A 672 -14.88 -1.69 2.30
C GLN A 672 -13.98 -1.12 3.40
N ASN A 673 -14.01 -1.76 4.56
CA ASN A 673 -13.19 -1.43 5.71
C ASN A 673 -12.38 -2.65 6.14
N MET A 674 -11.14 -2.42 6.58
CA MET A 674 -10.28 -3.43 7.20
C MET A 674 -9.54 -2.82 8.38
N ASP A 675 -9.29 -3.62 9.40
CA ASP A 675 -8.40 -3.30 10.51
C ASP A 675 -7.31 -4.39 10.57
N THR A 676 -6.07 -4.03 10.37
CA THR A 676 -4.89 -4.92 10.37
C THR A 676 -3.85 -4.55 11.42
N ASP A 677 -4.06 -3.43 12.15
CA ASP A 677 -3.15 -2.98 13.19
C ASP A 677 -3.31 -3.81 14.47
N SER A 678 -2.24 -4.48 14.91
CA SER A 678 -2.23 -5.29 16.13
C SER A 678 -2.17 -4.48 17.43
N GLY A 679 -1.72 -3.22 17.39
CA GLY A 679 -1.54 -2.34 18.54
C GLY A 679 -0.38 -2.76 19.47
N ILE A 680 0.57 -3.59 19.00
CA ILE A 680 1.74 -4.04 19.78
C ILE A 680 2.94 -3.13 19.46
N LEU A 681 3.57 -2.61 20.52
CA LEU A 681 4.88 -1.96 20.44
C LEU A 681 5.99 -3.01 20.61
N GLN A 682 6.89 -3.09 19.64
CA GLN A 682 8.03 -4.01 19.65
C GLN A 682 9.31 -3.28 20.05
N GLY A 683 10.17 -3.95 20.82
CA GLY A 683 11.48 -3.43 21.27
C GLY A 683 12.63 -3.81 20.32
N THR A 684 12.39 -3.90 19.01
CA THR A 684 13.43 -4.23 18.02
C THR A 684 14.20 -2.99 17.57
N LYS A 685 15.48 -3.18 17.22
CA LYS A 685 16.33 -2.14 16.62
C LYS A 685 16.04 -2.10 15.12
N GLU A 686 15.56 -0.97 14.60
CA GLU A 686 15.22 -0.75 13.19
C GLU A 686 16.44 -0.40 12.32
#